data_089bc881151b8dd3c1de4d8fbe230653
#
_entry.id   089bc881151b8dd3c1de4d8fbe230653
#
_cell.length_a   1.000
_cell.length_b   1.000
_cell.length_c   1.000
_cell.angle_alpha   90.00
_cell.angle_beta   90.00
_cell.angle_gamma   90.00
#
_symmetry.space_group_name_H-M   'P 1'
#
loop_
_entity.id
_entity.type
_entity.pdbx_description
1 polymer ?
#
loop_
_entity_poly.entity_id
_entity_poly.type
_entity_poly.pdbx_seq_one_letter_code
_entity_poly.pdbx_strand_id
1 'polypeptide(L)'
;MIEDDAGHVLTRANAGLARWNGHHWRIFDSGNGLPDIGIDALLYDRDHVLWIGTYGRGVLQWRGYDQIESWQTTQGLDSNPSWAIARAGDGTLWFGDELGGSMHVPGAARLVPWPLKPPPLAQETIGLHALPDGDMLVAYYSGELLRYHAHQGTTELVAHSPAYIHAVQMDSQGRLWLCTERGLYLYDGHALQRVAESVIPDDVLTDVKEDARGRLWASGQAGLFRLDHGRWSRIRVTGTPSERNFTHLDITPDGDVYLAGNFSGLWRGRETSGDSVAMQHVADDLLDETRAYFIEHDRRGWLWIGGTDGVELFNGKHWRRLTEDDGLIWDDIGENAFFEDRDGSIWIGTTNGVSHILDPQTLADTHPVRVLITGVSVGGQSQAAAPSYRFSYASEQPFGLHLASLGAPTRSTLQYRYRLLGLERDWVSSDRSQVDYPPLPPGDFVFEAAAYDPDSRQLSPAVELPVHIVPPWWQRLPAILGGLLLLALSIALAWWLRTRQLHARARALENLVALRTRELEIDKQALEEARAALWQQATHDALTGLPNRSRVLDILAQAIVHAREHGRPLAAALIDLDHFKRINDHYGHLAGDAVLIEASRRLHDALPSGATLGRYGGEELLAVIPCAAFHDDAPFEALRQRIAQNPFRGDGISVKVTGSIGIAWLQPQDRDGFDLIRRADGALYVAKTSGRNRVVVADERWETG
;
A
#
# COMPACT_ATOMS: atom_id res chain seq x y z
N MET A 1 2.04 -40.83 -7.53
CA MET A 1 1.60 -40.55 -8.92
C MET A 1 0.33 -39.74 -8.80
N ILE A 2 0.24 -38.62 -9.50
CA ILE A 2 -0.95 -37.74 -9.54
C ILE A 2 -1.17 -37.33 -11.01
N GLU A 3 -2.35 -36.82 -11.32
CA GLU A 3 -2.71 -36.25 -12.61
C GLU A 3 -3.05 -34.79 -12.40
N ASP A 4 -2.60 -33.91 -13.32
CA ASP A 4 -2.94 -32.51 -13.35
C ASP A 4 -4.21 -32.27 -14.18
N ASP A 5 -4.71 -31.02 -14.21
CA ASP A 5 -5.93 -30.66 -14.94
C ASP A 5 -5.79 -30.76 -16.46
N ALA A 6 -4.56 -30.76 -16.99
CA ALA A 6 -4.26 -30.99 -18.40
C ALA A 6 -4.17 -32.47 -18.79
N GLY A 7 -4.34 -33.39 -17.82
CA GLY A 7 -4.21 -34.82 -18.03
C GLY A 7 -2.78 -35.35 -18.07
N HIS A 8 -1.81 -34.56 -17.62
CA HIS A 8 -0.44 -35.02 -17.49
C HIS A 8 -0.29 -35.87 -16.23
N VAL A 9 0.47 -36.94 -16.33
CA VAL A 9 0.75 -37.81 -15.17
C VAL A 9 2.11 -37.45 -14.59
N LEU A 10 2.11 -37.05 -13.32
CA LEU A 10 3.30 -36.76 -12.57
C LEU A 10 3.67 -37.91 -11.64
N THR A 11 4.94 -38.26 -11.65
CA THR A 11 5.48 -39.29 -10.78
C THR A 11 6.89 -39.00 -10.32
N ARG A 12 7.26 -39.58 -9.21
CA ARG A 12 8.65 -39.52 -8.73
C ARG A 12 9.56 -40.30 -9.69
N ALA A 13 10.70 -39.68 -10.02
CA ALA A 13 11.80 -40.30 -10.74
C ALA A 13 13.04 -40.46 -9.81
N ASN A 14 14.05 -41.19 -10.23
CA ASN A 14 15.26 -41.42 -9.43
C ASN A 14 16.03 -40.12 -9.12
N ALA A 15 15.98 -39.16 -10.04
CA ALA A 15 16.68 -37.90 -9.94
C ALA A 15 15.74 -36.69 -9.85
N GLY A 16 14.47 -36.87 -9.48
CA GLY A 16 13.54 -35.76 -9.40
C GLY A 16 12.08 -36.15 -9.72
N LEU A 17 11.41 -35.28 -10.50
CA LEU A 17 10.01 -35.44 -10.91
C LEU A 17 9.94 -35.80 -12.40
N ALA A 18 9.09 -36.77 -12.77
CA ALA A 18 8.79 -37.08 -14.16
C ALA A 18 7.35 -36.71 -14.49
N ARG A 19 7.13 -36.02 -15.62
CA ARG A 19 5.82 -35.63 -16.18
C ARG A 19 5.61 -36.33 -17.53
N TRP A 20 4.50 -37.03 -17.66
CA TRP A 20 4.05 -37.64 -18.92
C TRP A 20 2.97 -36.78 -19.56
N ASN A 21 3.18 -36.36 -20.79
CA ASN A 21 2.24 -35.51 -21.54
C ASN A 21 1.39 -36.25 -22.56
N GLY A 22 1.28 -37.58 -22.45
CA GLY A 22 0.58 -38.44 -23.43
C GLY A 22 1.51 -38.99 -24.52
N HIS A 23 2.68 -38.41 -24.75
CA HIS A 23 3.60 -38.80 -25.83
C HIS A 23 5.02 -39.09 -25.35
N HIS A 24 5.56 -38.29 -24.42
CA HIS A 24 6.91 -38.46 -23.88
C HIS A 24 6.99 -38.08 -22.41
N TRP A 25 8.03 -38.60 -21.77
CA TRP A 25 8.37 -38.23 -20.40
C TRP A 25 9.31 -37.00 -20.41
N ARG A 26 8.98 -35.99 -19.60
CA ARG A 26 9.89 -34.91 -19.23
C ARG A 26 10.34 -35.12 -17.80
N ILE A 27 11.64 -34.99 -17.55
CA ILE A 27 12.23 -35.11 -16.21
C ILE A 27 12.60 -33.71 -15.72
N PHE A 28 12.23 -33.42 -14.51
CA PHE A 28 12.62 -32.23 -13.78
C PHE A 28 13.59 -32.66 -12.67
N ASP A 29 14.76 -32.09 -12.66
CA ASP A 29 15.85 -32.37 -11.75
C ASP A 29 16.64 -31.09 -11.40
N SER A 30 17.77 -31.22 -10.76
CA SER A 30 18.63 -30.07 -10.39
C SER A 30 19.18 -29.30 -11.59
N GLY A 31 19.13 -29.87 -12.77
CA GLY A 31 19.55 -29.20 -14.02
C GLY A 31 18.47 -28.29 -14.60
N ASN A 32 17.24 -28.35 -14.12
CA ASN A 32 16.11 -27.56 -14.66
C ASN A 32 15.18 -27.02 -13.57
N GLY A 33 15.76 -26.64 -12.43
CA GLY A 33 15.10 -25.84 -11.40
C GLY A 33 14.54 -26.60 -10.20
N LEU A 34 14.42 -27.93 -10.27
CA LEU A 34 14.04 -28.71 -9.09
C LEU A 34 15.32 -29.00 -8.25
N PRO A 35 15.36 -28.64 -6.95
CA PRO A 35 16.51 -28.98 -6.10
C PRO A 35 16.80 -30.49 -6.08
N ASP A 36 18.08 -30.86 -5.90
CA ASP A 36 18.46 -32.27 -5.71
C ASP A 36 17.95 -32.79 -4.36
N ILE A 37 16.76 -33.35 -4.39
CA ILE A 37 16.00 -33.80 -3.21
C ILE A 37 15.22 -35.08 -3.52
N GLY A 38 15.12 -35.93 -2.52
CA GLY A 38 14.18 -37.06 -2.58
C GLY A 38 12.72 -36.59 -2.47
N ILE A 39 11.89 -37.01 -3.40
CA ILE A 39 10.46 -36.68 -3.42
C ILE A 39 9.70 -37.80 -2.72
N ASP A 40 8.88 -37.48 -1.75
CA ASP A 40 8.04 -38.41 -0.99
C ASP A 40 6.57 -38.36 -1.40
N ALA A 41 6.03 -37.17 -1.55
CA ALA A 41 4.64 -36.91 -1.85
C ALA A 41 4.45 -35.83 -2.91
N LEU A 42 3.37 -35.95 -3.65
CA LEU A 42 2.95 -34.96 -4.62
C LEU A 42 1.48 -34.63 -4.38
N LEU A 43 1.13 -33.36 -4.44
CA LEU A 43 -0.23 -32.85 -4.41
C LEU A 43 -0.37 -31.72 -5.43
N TYR A 44 -1.33 -31.85 -6.31
CA TYR A 44 -1.77 -30.78 -7.19
C TYR A 44 -3.03 -30.17 -6.61
N ASP A 45 -3.03 -28.90 -6.30
CA ASP A 45 -4.13 -28.23 -5.63
C ASP A 45 -5.08 -27.54 -6.61
N ARG A 46 -6.15 -26.95 -6.08
CA ARG A 46 -7.20 -26.27 -6.87
C ARG A 46 -6.75 -24.93 -7.47
N ASP A 47 -5.64 -24.40 -7.00
CA ASP A 47 -5.06 -23.13 -7.48
C ASP A 47 -3.94 -23.42 -8.51
N HIS A 48 -3.93 -24.63 -9.12
CA HIS A 48 -2.96 -25.09 -10.11
C HIS A 48 -1.51 -25.09 -9.62
N VAL A 49 -1.32 -25.29 -8.32
CA VAL A 49 0.00 -25.34 -7.68
C VAL A 49 0.40 -26.76 -7.39
N LEU A 50 1.61 -27.14 -7.80
CA LEU A 50 2.19 -28.42 -7.48
C LEU A 50 2.96 -28.34 -6.15
N TRP A 51 2.50 -29.10 -5.18
CA TRP A 51 3.16 -29.26 -3.89
C TRP A 51 3.98 -30.53 -3.88
N ILE A 52 5.25 -30.42 -3.51
CA ILE A 52 6.22 -31.53 -3.50
C ILE A 52 6.70 -31.74 -2.07
N GLY A 53 6.24 -32.80 -1.44
CA GLY A 53 6.77 -33.26 -0.15
C GLY A 53 8.13 -33.89 -0.34
N THR A 54 9.13 -33.46 0.43
CA THR A 54 10.51 -33.87 0.26
C THR A 54 11.01 -34.69 1.43
N TYR A 55 11.96 -35.58 1.17
CA TYR A 55 12.59 -36.37 2.24
C TYR A 55 13.58 -35.48 3.02
N GLY A 56 13.16 -35.02 4.19
CA GLY A 56 14.01 -34.31 5.13
C GLY A 56 14.27 -32.81 4.86
N ARG A 57 13.63 -32.21 3.83
CA ARG A 57 13.76 -30.79 3.51
C ARG A 57 12.44 -30.01 3.49
N GLY A 58 11.38 -30.56 4.03
CA GLY A 58 10.08 -29.91 4.12
C GLY A 58 9.25 -30.05 2.86
N VAL A 59 8.51 -29.01 2.48
CA VAL A 59 7.59 -29.00 1.34
C VAL A 59 8.01 -27.90 0.39
N LEU A 60 8.07 -28.21 -0.91
CA LEU A 60 8.24 -27.24 -1.97
C LEU A 60 6.90 -26.92 -2.58
N GLN A 61 6.73 -25.67 -2.97
CA GLN A 61 5.62 -25.17 -3.74
C GLN A 61 6.14 -24.82 -5.13
N TRP A 62 5.57 -25.40 -6.18
CA TRP A 62 5.92 -25.09 -7.55
C TRP A 62 4.71 -24.49 -8.26
N ARG A 63 4.77 -23.18 -8.45
CA ARG A 63 3.78 -22.41 -9.21
C ARG A 63 4.17 -22.37 -10.67
N GLY A 64 3.19 -22.24 -11.55
CA GLY A 64 3.43 -22.11 -12.97
C GLY A 64 4.10 -23.34 -13.62
N TYR A 65 4.15 -24.49 -12.94
CA TYR A 65 4.84 -25.68 -13.45
C TYR A 65 4.26 -26.18 -14.79
N ASP A 66 3.00 -25.94 -15.04
CA ASP A 66 2.26 -26.28 -16.26
C ASP A 66 2.01 -25.08 -17.18
N GLN A 67 2.44 -23.88 -16.76
CA GLN A 67 2.19 -22.60 -17.44
C GLN A 67 3.48 -21.96 -17.98
N ILE A 68 4.61 -22.17 -17.29
CA ILE A 68 5.89 -21.58 -17.67
C ILE A 68 6.94 -22.68 -17.78
N GLU A 69 7.61 -22.71 -18.92
CA GLU A 69 8.79 -23.52 -19.15
C GLU A 69 10.04 -22.66 -19.18
N SER A 70 11.12 -23.15 -18.59
CA SER A 70 12.35 -22.37 -18.46
C SER A 70 13.52 -23.09 -19.13
N TRP A 71 14.43 -22.30 -19.70
CA TRP A 71 15.56 -22.79 -20.46
C TRP A 71 16.83 -22.06 -20.03
N GLN A 72 17.90 -22.82 -19.78
CA GLN A 72 19.21 -22.34 -19.37
C GLN A 72 20.31 -23.09 -20.09
N THR A 73 21.56 -22.79 -19.77
CA THR A 73 22.73 -23.52 -20.32
C THR A 73 22.66 -25.01 -20.05
N THR A 74 22.03 -25.44 -18.96
CA THR A 74 21.80 -26.88 -18.64
C THR A 74 20.86 -27.57 -19.63
N GLN A 75 19.99 -26.83 -20.32
CA GLN A 75 19.13 -27.32 -21.42
C GLN A 75 19.68 -27.01 -22.80
N GLY A 76 20.86 -26.38 -22.89
CA GLY A 76 21.59 -26.18 -24.15
C GLY A 76 21.58 -24.74 -24.67
N LEU A 77 21.22 -23.74 -23.88
CA LEU A 77 21.58 -22.37 -24.21
C LEU A 77 23.09 -22.22 -24.23
N ASP A 78 23.62 -21.45 -25.15
CA ASP A 78 25.04 -21.16 -25.26
C ASP A 78 25.52 -20.28 -24.09
N SER A 79 24.66 -19.29 -23.75
CA SER A 79 24.80 -18.43 -22.56
C SER A 79 23.44 -18.21 -21.93
N ASN A 80 23.37 -17.92 -20.60
CA ASN A 80 22.10 -17.66 -19.92
C ASN A 80 21.46 -16.32 -20.30
N PRO A 81 22.19 -15.19 -20.40
CA PRO A 81 21.57 -13.93 -20.82
C PRO A 81 20.97 -14.05 -22.22
N SER A 82 19.72 -13.65 -22.40
CA SER A 82 19.06 -13.66 -23.72
C SER A 82 18.36 -12.32 -23.96
N TRP A 83 18.71 -11.66 -25.06
CA TRP A 83 18.21 -10.33 -25.41
C TRP A 83 17.40 -10.28 -26.71
N ALA A 84 17.41 -11.33 -27.53
CA ALA A 84 16.62 -11.38 -28.74
C ALA A 84 16.05 -12.76 -28.98
N ILE A 85 14.80 -12.81 -29.43
CA ILE A 85 14.08 -14.07 -29.71
C ILE A 85 13.31 -13.91 -31.00
N ALA A 86 13.43 -14.88 -31.89
CA ALA A 86 12.65 -14.90 -33.14
C ALA A 86 12.39 -16.31 -33.61
N ARG A 87 11.29 -16.53 -34.34
CA ARG A 87 10.95 -17.78 -34.98
C ARG A 87 11.20 -17.71 -36.47
N ALA A 88 12.05 -18.59 -36.99
CA ALA A 88 12.28 -18.77 -38.41
C ALA A 88 11.09 -19.38 -39.15
N GLY A 89 11.10 -19.29 -40.47
CA GLY A 89 10.01 -19.81 -41.31
C GLY A 89 9.82 -21.32 -41.23
N ASP A 90 10.87 -22.07 -40.93
CA ASP A 90 10.87 -23.53 -40.74
C ASP A 90 10.35 -23.96 -39.35
N GLY A 91 10.03 -22.98 -38.47
CA GLY A 91 9.57 -23.23 -37.13
C GLY A 91 10.66 -23.26 -36.06
N THR A 92 11.94 -23.16 -36.46
CA THR A 92 13.08 -23.07 -35.53
C THR A 92 13.01 -21.76 -34.74
N LEU A 93 13.11 -21.83 -33.41
CA LEU A 93 13.19 -20.66 -32.55
C LEU A 93 14.65 -20.32 -32.26
N TRP A 94 14.98 -19.06 -32.44
CA TRP A 94 16.34 -18.53 -32.27
C TRP A 94 16.39 -17.67 -31.03
N PHE A 95 17.43 -17.85 -30.23
CA PHE A 95 17.73 -17.06 -29.05
C PHE A 95 19.09 -16.41 -29.21
N GLY A 96 19.15 -15.11 -29.16
CA GLY A 96 20.39 -14.35 -29.22
C GLY A 96 20.89 -14.02 -27.81
N ASP A 97 22.17 -14.23 -27.57
CA ASP A 97 22.79 -13.99 -26.28
C ASP A 97 24.07 -13.14 -26.40
N GLU A 98 24.85 -13.06 -25.34
CA GLU A 98 26.12 -12.30 -25.30
C GLU A 98 27.20 -12.85 -26.17
N LEU A 99 27.25 -14.18 -26.32
CA LEU A 99 28.36 -14.90 -27.01
C LEU A 99 27.98 -15.37 -28.39
N GLY A 100 26.73 -15.30 -28.75
CA GLY A 100 26.23 -15.82 -30.02
C GLY A 100 24.75 -16.15 -29.95
N GLY A 101 24.40 -17.38 -29.71
CA GLY A 101 23.02 -17.78 -29.49
C GLY A 101 22.74 -19.25 -29.70
N SER A 102 21.49 -19.60 -29.45
CA SER A 102 21.00 -20.97 -29.47
C SER A 102 19.74 -21.10 -30.32
N MET A 103 19.39 -22.32 -30.67
CA MET A 103 18.20 -22.62 -31.46
C MET A 103 17.41 -23.77 -30.81
N HIS A 104 16.09 -23.61 -30.81
CA HIS A 104 15.17 -24.71 -30.55
C HIS A 104 14.57 -25.21 -31.87
N VAL A 105 15.09 -26.30 -32.36
CA VAL A 105 14.60 -26.96 -33.59
C VAL A 105 13.31 -27.72 -33.24
N PRO A 106 12.25 -27.65 -34.08
CA PRO A 106 10.99 -28.37 -33.80
C PRO A 106 11.21 -29.86 -33.55
N GLY A 107 10.71 -30.35 -32.42
CA GLY A 107 10.85 -31.75 -32.00
C GLY A 107 12.17 -32.10 -31.32
N ALA A 108 13.13 -31.21 -31.22
CA ALA A 108 14.37 -31.44 -30.48
C ALA A 108 14.12 -31.34 -28.96
N ALA A 109 14.70 -32.27 -28.20
CA ALA A 109 14.59 -32.26 -26.72
C ALA A 109 15.53 -31.26 -26.05
N ARG A 110 16.50 -30.70 -26.77
CA ARG A 110 17.48 -29.73 -26.26
C ARG A 110 17.70 -28.63 -27.27
N LEU A 111 18.14 -27.51 -26.82
CA LEU A 111 18.65 -26.42 -27.63
C LEU A 111 20.00 -26.82 -28.21
N VAL A 112 20.32 -26.26 -29.35
CA VAL A 112 21.61 -26.41 -30.02
C VAL A 112 22.19 -25.02 -30.29
N PRO A 113 23.51 -24.84 -30.24
CA PRO A 113 24.14 -23.59 -30.68
C PRO A 113 23.72 -23.26 -32.10
N TRP A 114 23.50 -22.01 -32.41
CA TRP A 114 23.23 -21.60 -33.78
C TRP A 114 24.47 -21.72 -34.67
N PRO A 115 24.31 -21.84 -35.96
CA PRO A 115 25.43 -22.06 -36.88
C PRO A 115 26.24 -20.78 -37.16
N LEU A 116 25.77 -19.63 -36.68
CA LEU A 116 26.40 -18.33 -36.82
C LEU A 116 27.68 -18.24 -35.99
N LYS A 117 28.72 -17.64 -36.57
CA LYS A 117 29.89 -17.20 -35.81
C LYS A 117 29.84 -15.69 -35.75
N PRO A 118 29.66 -15.10 -34.59
CA PRO A 118 29.68 -13.65 -34.45
C PRO A 118 31.08 -13.11 -34.88
N PRO A 119 31.14 -11.88 -35.41
CA PRO A 119 32.40 -11.21 -35.62
C PRO A 119 33.20 -11.08 -34.31
N PRO A 120 34.53 -11.03 -34.37
CA PRO A 120 35.37 -11.03 -33.16
C PRO A 120 35.14 -9.90 -32.17
N LEU A 121 34.50 -8.81 -32.60
CA LEU A 121 34.18 -7.64 -31.78
C LEU A 121 32.68 -7.48 -31.55
N ALA A 122 31.85 -8.40 -32.06
CA ALA A 122 30.43 -8.36 -31.85
C ALA A 122 30.11 -8.49 -30.35
N GLN A 123 29.19 -7.68 -29.87
CA GLN A 123 28.69 -7.67 -28.53
C GLN A 123 27.17 -7.85 -28.58
N GLU A 124 26.60 -8.60 -27.67
CA GLU A 124 25.17 -8.76 -27.43
C GLU A 124 24.28 -8.78 -28.69
N THR A 125 23.55 -9.83 -28.87
CA THR A 125 22.57 -9.93 -29.96
C THR A 125 21.29 -9.21 -29.55
N ILE A 126 21.02 -8.05 -30.13
CA ILE A 126 19.88 -7.20 -29.76
C ILE A 126 18.66 -7.36 -30.66
N GLY A 127 18.81 -8.04 -31.79
CA GLY A 127 17.69 -8.22 -32.71
C GLY A 127 17.87 -9.41 -33.65
N LEU A 128 16.77 -10.14 -33.83
CA LEU A 128 16.63 -11.29 -34.72
C LEU A 128 15.39 -11.10 -35.58
N HIS A 129 15.55 -11.18 -36.88
CA HIS A 129 14.44 -11.06 -37.83
C HIS A 129 14.46 -12.13 -38.89
N ALA A 130 13.45 -12.99 -38.92
CA ALA A 130 13.28 -13.99 -39.95
C ALA A 130 12.81 -13.32 -41.24
N LEU A 131 13.50 -13.62 -42.34
CA LEU A 131 13.14 -13.13 -43.65
C LEU A 131 12.17 -14.09 -44.37
N PRO A 132 11.36 -13.58 -45.34
CA PRO A 132 10.44 -14.41 -46.11
C PRO A 132 11.08 -15.53 -46.92
N ASP A 133 12.35 -15.38 -47.29
CA ASP A 133 13.14 -16.40 -48.02
C ASP A 133 13.73 -17.50 -47.11
N GLY A 134 13.46 -17.42 -45.81
CA GLY A 134 13.94 -18.36 -44.80
C GLY A 134 15.26 -17.98 -44.14
N ASP A 135 15.92 -16.94 -44.60
CA ASP A 135 17.14 -16.42 -43.99
C ASP A 135 16.83 -15.70 -42.64
N MET A 136 17.88 -15.49 -41.85
CA MET A 136 17.78 -14.76 -40.57
C MET A 136 18.72 -13.54 -40.61
N LEU A 137 18.17 -12.36 -40.28
CA LEU A 137 18.98 -11.18 -39.98
C LEU A 137 19.27 -11.14 -38.48
N VAL A 138 20.52 -10.86 -38.15
CA VAL A 138 21.02 -10.78 -36.78
C VAL A 138 21.69 -9.44 -36.57
N ALA A 139 21.20 -8.66 -35.63
CA ALA A 139 21.78 -7.36 -35.28
C ALA A 139 22.49 -7.44 -33.93
N TYR A 140 23.70 -6.93 -33.88
CA TYR A 140 24.53 -6.85 -32.70
C TYR A 140 24.54 -5.41 -32.15
N TYR A 141 24.60 -5.29 -30.83
CA TYR A 141 24.72 -3.98 -30.14
C TYR A 141 25.90 -3.17 -30.69
N SER A 142 27.04 -3.83 -30.94
CA SER A 142 28.27 -3.23 -31.48
C SER A 142 28.15 -2.68 -32.91
N GLY A 143 27.04 -2.92 -33.60
CA GLY A 143 26.76 -2.32 -34.93
C GLY A 143 26.73 -3.29 -36.11
N GLU A 144 27.17 -4.53 -35.96
CA GLU A 144 27.17 -5.50 -37.03
C GLU A 144 25.76 -5.99 -37.35
N LEU A 145 25.44 -6.07 -38.64
CA LEU A 145 24.23 -6.71 -39.16
C LEU A 145 24.64 -7.89 -40.03
N LEU A 146 24.34 -9.10 -39.59
CA LEU A 146 24.61 -10.34 -40.30
C LEU A 146 23.34 -10.90 -40.95
N ARG A 147 23.52 -11.52 -42.11
CA ARG A 147 22.48 -12.36 -42.71
C ARG A 147 22.98 -13.81 -42.73
N TYR A 148 22.19 -14.68 -42.11
CA TYR A 148 22.39 -16.11 -42.18
C TYR A 148 21.55 -16.69 -43.34
N HIS A 149 22.20 -17.27 -44.32
CA HIS A 149 21.55 -17.93 -45.45
C HIS A 149 21.20 -19.37 -45.07
N ALA A 150 19.95 -19.61 -44.70
CA ALA A 150 19.50 -20.89 -44.14
C ALA A 150 19.73 -22.06 -45.13
N HIS A 151 19.49 -21.84 -46.42
CA HIS A 151 19.70 -22.87 -47.46
C HIS A 151 21.14 -23.20 -47.73
N GLN A 152 22.07 -22.27 -47.51
CA GLN A 152 23.48 -22.42 -47.78
C GLN A 152 24.31 -22.76 -46.55
N GLY A 153 23.78 -22.49 -45.36
CA GLY A 153 24.49 -22.60 -44.08
C GLY A 153 25.66 -21.62 -43.97
N THR A 154 25.54 -20.45 -44.62
CA THR A 154 26.61 -19.43 -44.65
C THR A 154 26.15 -18.14 -44.03
N THR A 155 27.09 -17.38 -43.49
CA THR A 155 26.84 -16.07 -42.86
C THR A 155 27.52 -14.97 -43.66
N GLU A 156 26.83 -13.88 -43.89
CA GLU A 156 27.33 -12.70 -44.57
C GLU A 156 27.19 -11.47 -43.66
N LEU A 157 28.22 -10.62 -43.57
CA LEU A 157 28.11 -9.29 -42.97
C LEU A 157 27.48 -8.36 -44.01
N VAL A 158 26.21 -8.02 -43.85
CA VAL A 158 25.47 -7.23 -44.83
C VAL A 158 25.55 -5.72 -44.58
N ALA A 159 25.81 -5.34 -43.34
CA ALA A 159 26.04 -3.93 -42.99
C ALA A 159 26.77 -3.80 -41.65
N HIS A 160 27.35 -2.61 -41.43
CA HIS A 160 27.92 -2.22 -40.14
C HIS A 160 27.46 -0.78 -39.82
N SER A 161 26.80 -0.62 -38.71
CA SER A 161 26.40 0.68 -38.21
C SER A 161 27.61 1.44 -37.63
N PRO A 162 27.76 2.72 -37.89
CA PRO A 162 28.87 3.51 -37.35
C PRO A 162 28.67 3.86 -35.85
N ALA A 163 27.61 3.35 -35.23
CA ALA A 163 27.26 3.60 -33.83
C ALA A 163 26.59 2.36 -33.24
N TYR A 164 26.63 2.24 -31.93
CA TYR A 164 25.91 1.19 -31.18
C TYR A 164 24.43 1.19 -31.50
N ILE A 165 23.87 0.00 -31.64
CA ILE A 165 22.45 -0.21 -31.96
C ILE A 165 21.71 -0.57 -30.66
N HIS A 166 20.64 0.12 -30.36
CA HIS A 166 19.82 -0.12 -29.15
C HIS A 166 18.56 -0.94 -29.45
N ALA A 167 17.96 -0.75 -30.61
CA ALA A 167 16.81 -1.51 -31.04
C ALA A 167 16.75 -1.65 -32.56
N VAL A 168 16.10 -2.70 -33.02
CA VAL A 168 15.86 -2.96 -34.45
C VAL A 168 14.40 -3.37 -34.65
N GLN A 169 13.80 -2.90 -35.73
CA GLN A 169 12.45 -3.24 -36.13
C GLN A 169 12.34 -3.48 -37.63
N MET A 170 11.82 -4.64 -37.99
CA MET A 170 11.43 -4.92 -39.37
C MET A 170 10.01 -4.32 -39.58
N ASP A 171 9.88 -3.44 -40.57
CA ASP A 171 8.57 -2.92 -40.93
C ASP A 171 7.77 -3.87 -41.83
N SER A 172 6.49 -3.59 -42.00
CA SER A 172 5.58 -4.37 -42.85
C SER A 172 6.01 -4.41 -44.34
N GLN A 173 6.94 -3.54 -44.76
CA GLN A 173 7.51 -3.51 -46.11
C GLN A 173 8.80 -4.32 -46.22
N GLY A 174 9.25 -4.96 -45.12
CA GLY A 174 10.48 -5.77 -45.08
C GLY A 174 11.77 -4.94 -44.98
N ARG A 175 11.69 -3.68 -44.58
CA ARG A 175 12.85 -2.82 -44.34
C ARG A 175 13.22 -2.89 -42.87
N LEU A 176 14.52 -2.92 -42.56
CA LEU A 176 15.00 -2.96 -41.18
C LEU A 176 15.40 -1.56 -40.70
N TRP A 177 14.81 -1.13 -39.62
CA TRP A 177 15.08 0.15 -38.96
C TRP A 177 15.95 -0.09 -37.73
N LEU A 178 16.97 0.73 -37.55
CA LEU A 178 17.96 0.61 -36.47
C LEU A 178 17.97 1.92 -35.66
N CYS A 179 17.67 1.83 -34.42
CA CYS A 179 17.85 2.91 -33.43
C CYS A 179 19.27 2.84 -32.88
N THR A 180 19.98 3.95 -32.98
CA THR A 180 21.39 4.00 -32.60
C THR A 180 21.72 5.19 -31.70
N GLU A 181 22.95 5.23 -31.19
CA GLU A 181 23.46 6.41 -30.47
C GLU A 181 23.57 7.67 -31.34
N ARG A 182 23.45 7.52 -32.65
CA ARG A 182 23.59 8.61 -33.61
C ARG A 182 22.38 8.78 -34.53
N GLY A 183 21.17 8.48 -33.97
CA GLY A 183 19.90 8.62 -34.67
C GLY A 183 19.42 7.33 -35.33
N LEU A 184 18.60 7.48 -36.37
CA LEU A 184 17.90 6.39 -37.02
C LEU A 184 18.57 6.01 -38.32
N TYR A 185 18.77 4.71 -38.53
CA TYR A 185 19.28 4.14 -39.76
C TYR A 185 18.24 3.19 -40.36
N LEU A 186 18.29 3.10 -41.69
CA LEU A 186 17.49 2.19 -42.50
C LEU A 186 18.39 1.25 -43.28
N TYR A 187 18.16 -0.05 -43.12
CA TYR A 187 18.70 -1.06 -44.02
C TYR A 187 17.59 -1.55 -44.94
N ASP A 188 17.76 -1.30 -46.26
CA ASP A 188 16.77 -1.59 -47.31
C ASP A 188 16.96 -2.95 -48.00
N GLY A 189 17.85 -3.79 -47.47
CA GLY A 189 18.26 -5.06 -48.06
C GLY A 189 19.56 -4.93 -48.87
N HIS A 190 20.06 -3.73 -49.12
CA HIS A 190 21.28 -3.46 -49.92
C HIS A 190 22.27 -2.53 -49.21
N ALA A 191 21.77 -1.49 -48.59
CA ALA A 191 22.59 -0.47 -47.98
C ALA A 191 22.00 -0.01 -46.64
N LEU A 192 22.89 0.35 -45.72
CA LEU A 192 22.54 0.99 -44.45
C LEU A 192 22.73 2.50 -44.62
N GLN A 193 21.66 3.26 -44.38
CA GLN A 193 21.67 4.71 -44.56
C GLN A 193 21.06 5.38 -43.31
N ARG A 194 21.69 6.46 -42.88
CA ARG A 194 21.08 7.36 -41.88
C ARG A 194 19.91 8.11 -42.52
N VAL A 195 18.79 8.19 -41.81
CA VAL A 195 17.59 8.77 -42.35
C VAL A 195 17.12 9.93 -41.48
N ALA A 196 16.29 10.79 -42.08
CA ALA A 196 15.60 11.90 -41.39
C ALA A 196 16.54 12.90 -40.66
N GLU A 197 17.78 13.08 -41.12
CA GLU A 197 18.81 13.94 -40.48
C GLU A 197 18.32 15.40 -40.20
N SER A 198 17.38 15.88 -40.98
CA SER A 198 16.78 17.21 -40.79
C SER A 198 15.76 17.28 -39.65
N VAL A 199 15.27 16.16 -39.16
CA VAL A 199 14.21 16.05 -38.15
C VAL A 199 14.68 15.30 -36.91
N ILE A 200 15.40 14.19 -37.12
CA ILE A 200 15.98 13.34 -36.06
C ILE A 200 17.43 13.79 -35.86
N PRO A 201 17.79 14.36 -34.72
CA PRO A 201 19.16 14.84 -34.49
C PRO A 201 20.16 13.68 -34.39
N ASP A 202 21.44 14.02 -34.36
CA ASP A 202 22.53 13.09 -34.02
C ASP A 202 22.53 12.88 -32.50
N ASP A 203 21.65 12.02 -32.03
CA ASP A 203 21.38 11.77 -30.62
C ASP A 203 20.82 10.35 -30.45
N VAL A 204 20.85 9.83 -29.25
CA VAL A 204 20.45 8.45 -28.92
C VAL A 204 18.98 8.23 -29.20
N LEU A 205 18.69 7.25 -30.02
CA LEU A 205 17.39 6.62 -30.15
C LEU A 205 17.45 5.21 -29.55
N THR A 206 16.40 4.86 -28.81
CA THR A 206 16.38 3.62 -28.03
C THR A 206 15.33 2.63 -28.50
N ASP A 207 14.27 3.08 -29.17
CA ASP A 207 13.22 2.17 -29.63
C ASP A 207 12.55 2.66 -30.92
N VAL A 208 12.05 1.71 -31.72
CA VAL A 208 11.28 1.97 -32.94
C VAL A 208 10.20 0.92 -33.12
N LYS A 209 8.97 1.35 -33.38
CA LYS A 209 7.79 0.48 -33.56
C LYS A 209 6.96 0.91 -34.77
N GLU A 210 6.30 -0.07 -35.40
CA GLU A 210 5.29 0.19 -36.44
C GLU A 210 3.89 0.06 -35.83
N ASP A 211 3.05 1.08 -36.03
CA ASP A 211 1.68 1.05 -35.55
C ASP A 211 0.74 0.30 -36.54
N ALA A 212 -0.50 0.02 -36.11
CA ALA A 212 -1.50 -0.69 -36.93
C ALA A 212 -1.89 0.03 -38.24
N ARG A 213 -1.46 1.29 -38.41
CA ARG A 213 -1.66 2.08 -39.65
C ARG A 213 -0.44 2.05 -40.57
N GLY A 214 0.61 1.31 -40.22
CA GLY A 214 1.86 1.25 -40.95
C GLY A 214 2.72 2.51 -40.78
N ARG A 215 2.51 3.30 -39.73
CA ARG A 215 3.35 4.43 -39.41
C ARG A 215 4.43 3.98 -38.43
N LEU A 216 5.66 4.43 -38.64
CA LEU A 216 6.75 4.15 -37.72
C LEU A 216 6.87 5.24 -36.67
N TRP A 217 7.15 4.81 -35.46
CA TRP A 217 7.40 5.68 -34.34
C TRP A 217 8.80 5.37 -33.80
N ALA A 218 9.57 6.39 -33.46
CA ALA A 218 10.88 6.23 -32.84
C ALA A 218 11.01 7.11 -31.61
N SER A 219 11.59 6.58 -30.56
CA SER A 219 11.80 7.28 -29.30
C SER A 219 13.27 7.25 -28.87
N GLY A 220 13.64 8.20 -28.02
CA GLY A 220 14.98 8.26 -27.45
C GLY A 220 15.23 9.54 -26.65
N GLN A 221 16.51 9.86 -26.43
CA GLN A 221 16.91 11.05 -25.69
C GLN A 221 16.45 12.35 -26.39
N ALA A 222 16.42 12.33 -27.70
CA ALA A 222 15.97 13.48 -28.48
C ALA A 222 14.46 13.74 -28.43
N GLY A 223 13.66 12.77 -28.04
CA GLY A 223 12.20 12.85 -27.96
C GLY A 223 11.49 11.76 -28.75
N LEU A 224 10.26 12.04 -29.21
CA LEU A 224 9.42 11.12 -29.98
C LEU A 224 9.29 11.62 -31.42
N PHE A 225 9.41 10.69 -32.36
CA PHE A 225 9.33 10.96 -33.81
C PHE A 225 8.36 9.98 -34.46
N ARG A 226 7.75 10.41 -35.60
CA ARG A 226 6.82 9.58 -36.35
C ARG A 226 7.06 9.73 -37.85
N LEU A 227 7.11 8.61 -38.56
CA LEU A 227 7.04 8.55 -40.02
C LEU A 227 5.60 8.32 -40.44
N ASP A 228 5.03 9.29 -41.15
CA ASP A 228 3.70 9.20 -41.72
C ASP A 228 3.74 9.65 -43.21
N HIS A 229 3.17 8.83 -44.10
CA HIS A 229 3.18 9.10 -45.54
C HIS A 229 4.58 9.48 -46.12
N GLY A 230 5.61 8.80 -45.66
CA GLY A 230 6.98 9.03 -46.08
C GLY A 230 7.69 10.25 -45.51
N ARG A 231 7.05 10.95 -44.59
CA ARG A 231 7.61 12.14 -43.92
C ARG A 231 7.82 11.91 -42.45
N TRP A 232 9.02 12.11 -41.96
CA TRP A 232 9.30 12.18 -40.52
C TRP A 232 8.87 13.51 -39.93
N SER A 233 8.26 13.45 -38.79
CA SER A 233 7.94 14.63 -37.94
C SER A 233 8.30 14.34 -36.48
N ARG A 234 8.67 15.40 -35.79
CA ARG A 234 8.83 15.35 -34.33
C ARG A 234 7.46 15.46 -33.68
N ILE A 235 7.14 14.54 -32.80
CA ILE A 235 5.87 14.53 -32.06
C ILE A 235 6.07 15.28 -30.75
N ARG A 236 5.20 16.25 -30.53
CA ARG A 236 5.16 16.98 -29.27
C ARG A 236 4.46 16.13 -28.22
N VAL A 237 5.20 15.83 -27.15
CA VAL A 237 4.67 15.10 -26.01
C VAL A 237 4.28 16.10 -24.92
N THR A 238 3.06 16.01 -24.42
CA THR A 238 2.54 16.88 -23.35
C THR A 238 2.03 16.05 -22.19
N GLY A 239 2.06 16.57 -20.97
CA GLY A 239 1.62 15.87 -19.77
C GLY A 239 2.73 15.09 -19.05
N THR A 240 3.90 14.87 -19.68
CA THR A 240 5.07 14.26 -19.08
C THR A 240 5.97 15.31 -18.41
N PRO A 241 6.84 14.90 -17.46
CA PRO A 241 7.84 15.80 -16.88
C PRO A 241 8.87 16.33 -17.89
N SER A 242 9.08 15.59 -18.99
CA SER A 242 10.02 15.93 -20.06
C SER A 242 9.45 15.50 -21.39
N GLU A 243 9.69 16.30 -22.44
CA GLU A 243 9.40 15.93 -23.84
C GLU A 243 10.50 15.06 -24.48
N ARG A 244 11.44 14.55 -23.68
CA ARG A 244 12.65 13.83 -24.13
C ARG A 244 13.00 12.73 -23.13
N ASN A 245 14.02 11.95 -23.46
CA ASN A 245 14.58 10.86 -22.64
C ASN A 245 13.60 9.69 -22.45
N PHE A 246 12.94 9.32 -23.53
CA PHE A 246 12.15 8.09 -23.57
C PHE A 246 13.05 6.90 -23.88
N THR A 247 12.86 5.80 -23.15
CA THR A 247 13.68 4.58 -23.32
C THR A 247 12.96 3.54 -24.18
N HIS A 248 11.66 3.37 -23.99
CA HIS A 248 10.86 2.41 -24.73
C HIS A 248 9.51 3.03 -25.11
N LEU A 249 8.96 2.54 -26.20
CA LEU A 249 7.63 2.93 -26.67
C LEU A 249 6.87 1.71 -27.16
N ASP A 250 5.57 1.77 -27.08
CA ASP A 250 4.67 0.86 -27.76
C ASP A 250 3.39 1.57 -28.19
N ILE A 251 2.78 1.10 -29.27
CA ILE A 251 1.53 1.66 -29.80
C ILE A 251 0.55 0.52 -29.98
N THR A 252 -0.48 0.50 -29.16
CA THR A 252 -1.51 -0.53 -29.24
C THR A 252 -2.33 -0.42 -30.53
N PRO A 253 -2.99 -1.50 -30.97
CA PRO A 253 -3.86 -1.48 -32.15
C PRO A 253 -4.96 -0.43 -32.08
N ASP A 254 -5.43 -0.09 -30.87
CA ASP A 254 -6.44 0.94 -30.60
C ASP A 254 -5.88 2.38 -30.67
N GLY A 255 -4.57 2.52 -30.83
CA GLY A 255 -3.87 3.80 -31.01
C GLY A 255 -3.47 4.47 -29.68
N ASP A 256 -3.46 3.75 -28.59
CA ASP A 256 -2.83 4.22 -27.35
C ASP A 256 -1.31 4.13 -27.49
N VAL A 257 -0.64 5.20 -27.13
CA VAL A 257 0.82 5.30 -27.10
C VAL A 257 1.31 5.13 -25.68
N TYR A 258 2.19 4.18 -25.45
CA TYR A 258 2.87 3.97 -24.19
C TYR A 258 4.31 4.43 -24.30
N LEU A 259 4.80 5.14 -23.29
CA LEU A 259 6.17 5.60 -23.20
C LEU A 259 6.73 5.30 -21.80
N ALA A 260 7.93 4.77 -21.77
CA ALA A 260 8.75 4.73 -20.56
C ALA A 260 9.96 5.63 -20.71
N GLY A 261 10.46 6.14 -19.59
CA GLY A 261 11.69 6.92 -19.54
C GLY A 261 12.52 6.54 -18.31
N ASN A 262 13.80 6.92 -18.33
CA ASN A 262 14.67 6.72 -17.18
C ASN A 262 14.10 7.49 -15.97
N PHE A 263 13.66 6.78 -14.91
CA PHE A 263 13.15 7.28 -13.64
C PHE A 263 11.82 8.06 -13.69
N SER A 264 11.07 7.98 -14.79
CA SER A 264 9.82 8.75 -14.96
C SER A 264 8.53 7.89 -14.98
N GLY A 265 8.63 6.57 -14.77
CA GLY A 265 7.48 5.68 -14.80
C GLY A 265 6.91 5.42 -16.20
N LEU A 266 5.72 4.84 -16.24
CA LEU A 266 4.98 4.54 -17.45
C LEU A 266 3.96 5.64 -17.74
N TRP A 267 3.93 6.06 -19.00
CA TRP A 267 3.01 7.08 -19.51
C TRP A 267 2.14 6.50 -20.61
N ARG A 268 0.85 6.78 -20.58
CA ARG A 268 -0.12 6.40 -21.59
C ARG A 268 -0.79 7.63 -22.16
N GLY A 269 -0.96 7.67 -23.46
CA GLY A 269 -1.66 8.78 -24.12
C GLY A 269 -2.23 8.42 -25.46
N ARG A 270 -2.90 9.39 -26.05
CA ARG A 270 -3.41 9.29 -27.42
C ARG A 270 -2.98 10.48 -28.23
N GLU A 271 -2.83 10.23 -29.53
CA GLU A 271 -2.65 11.29 -30.50
C GLU A 271 -3.83 12.25 -30.44
N THR A 272 -3.55 13.55 -30.30
CA THR A 272 -4.60 14.56 -30.20
C THR A 272 -4.94 15.14 -31.55
N SER A 273 -4.16 16.10 -32.02
CA SER A 273 -4.34 16.70 -33.34
C SER A 273 -2.95 17.02 -33.92
N GLY A 274 -2.72 16.60 -35.17
CA GLY A 274 -1.44 16.82 -35.82
C GLY A 274 -0.28 16.02 -35.17
N ASP A 275 0.84 16.66 -34.96
CA ASP A 275 2.06 16.05 -34.44
C ASP A 275 2.19 16.18 -32.90
N SER A 276 1.14 15.79 -32.17
CA SER A 276 1.16 15.84 -30.70
C SER A 276 0.43 14.67 -30.03
N VAL A 277 0.97 14.23 -28.90
CA VAL A 277 0.39 13.22 -28.01
C VAL A 277 0.24 13.79 -26.62
N ALA A 278 -0.98 13.67 -26.07
CA ALA A 278 -1.25 14.05 -24.67
C ALA A 278 -1.14 12.81 -23.78
N MET A 279 -0.17 12.81 -22.90
CA MET A 279 0.16 11.69 -22.02
C MET A 279 -0.43 11.89 -20.64
N GLN A 280 -0.77 10.80 -20.00
CA GLN A 280 -1.14 10.71 -18.60
C GLN A 280 -0.25 9.67 -17.93
N HIS A 281 0.21 9.98 -16.73
CA HIS A 281 0.96 9.03 -15.94
C HIS A 281 0.07 7.83 -15.58
N VAL A 282 0.57 6.64 -15.81
CA VAL A 282 -0.08 5.43 -15.29
C VAL A 282 0.26 5.38 -13.82
N ALA A 283 -0.65 5.91 -12.99
CA ALA A 283 -0.47 6.06 -11.57
C ALA A 283 -0.41 4.69 -10.90
N ASP A 284 0.80 4.17 -10.82
CA ASP A 284 1.10 2.93 -10.14
C ASP A 284 2.50 2.99 -9.57
N ASP A 285 2.59 2.98 -8.25
CA ASP A 285 3.85 3.10 -7.50
C ASP A 285 4.87 2.01 -7.89
N LEU A 286 4.39 0.84 -8.32
CA LEU A 286 5.27 -0.26 -8.71
C LEU A 286 5.95 -0.06 -10.07
N LEU A 287 5.27 0.61 -11.01
CA LEU A 287 5.85 0.94 -12.32
C LEU A 287 6.82 2.12 -12.24
N ASP A 288 6.62 3.02 -11.28
CA ASP A 288 7.49 4.17 -11.09
C ASP A 288 8.90 3.80 -10.60
N GLU A 289 9.03 2.70 -9.87
CA GLU A 289 10.30 2.21 -9.33
C GLU A 289 11.04 1.28 -10.31
N THR A 290 10.34 0.71 -11.30
CA THR A 290 10.90 -0.29 -12.22
C THR A 290 11.38 0.36 -13.51
N ARG A 291 12.66 0.14 -13.87
CA ARG A 291 13.17 0.48 -15.20
C ARG A 291 12.58 -0.48 -16.23
N ALA A 292 11.89 0.05 -17.24
CA ALA A 292 11.42 -0.76 -18.36
C ALA A 292 12.59 -1.12 -19.28
N TYR A 293 12.70 -2.40 -19.63
CA TYR A 293 13.63 -2.96 -20.62
C TYR A 293 12.95 -3.33 -21.93
N PHE A 294 11.64 -3.48 -21.90
CA PHE A 294 10.77 -3.49 -23.08
C PHE A 294 9.36 -3.06 -22.69
N ILE A 295 8.61 -2.56 -23.68
CA ILE A 295 7.17 -2.38 -23.62
C ILE A 295 6.61 -2.97 -24.91
N GLU A 296 5.75 -3.97 -24.81
CA GLU A 296 5.16 -4.67 -25.94
C GLU A 296 3.71 -4.98 -25.68
N HIS A 297 2.88 -4.93 -26.71
CA HIS A 297 1.53 -5.51 -26.65
C HIS A 297 1.48 -6.81 -27.46
N ASP A 298 0.73 -7.77 -26.96
CA ASP A 298 0.48 -9.01 -27.69
C ASP A 298 -0.76 -8.88 -28.61
N ARG A 299 -1.04 -9.91 -29.42
CA ARG A 299 -2.19 -9.94 -30.32
C ARG A 299 -3.55 -9.88 -29.64
N ARG A 300 -3.62 -10.15 -28.31
CA ARG A 300 -4.80 -9.96 -27.48
C ARG A 300 -4.99 -8.49 -27.08
N GLY A 301 -3.97 -7.67 -27.32
CA GLY A 301 -3.94 -6.27 -26.89
C GLY A 301 -3.52 -6.11 -25.43
N TRP A 302 -2.91 -7.14 -24.82
CA TRP A 302 -2.37 -7.06 -23.47
C TRP A 302 -1.00 -6.42 -23.50
N LEU A 303 -0.73 -5.59 -22.51
CA LEU A 303 0.55 -4.88 -22.39
C LEU A 303 1.50 -5.66 -21.47
N TRP A 304 2.72 -5.84 -21.95
CA TRP A 304 3.80 -6.50 -21.25
C TRP A 304 4.95 -5.52 -21.07
N ILE A 305 5.46 -5.42 -19.84
CA ILE A 305 6.59 -4.55 -19.51
C ILE A 305 7.61 -5.36 -18.74
N GLY A 306 8.78 -5.56 -19.31
CA GLY A 306 9.90 -6.21 -18.64
C GLY A 306 10.75 -5.20 -17.91
N GLY A 307 11.26 -5.57 -16.73
CA GLY A 307 12.13 -4.73 -15.92
C GLY A 307 13.11 -5.53 -15.06
N THR A 308 13.68 -4.90 -14.04
CA THR A 308 14.61 -5.53 -13.08
C THR A 308 13.92 -6.45 -12.08
N ASP A 309 12.62 -6.28 -11.87
CA ASP A 309 11.85 -6.95 -10.84
C ASP A 309 10.75 -7.85 -11.42
N GLY A 310 10.96 -8.39 -12.59
CA GLY A 310 10.03 -9.24 -13.30
C GLY A 310 9.32 -8.57 -14.46
N VAL A 311 8.16 -9.10 -14.81
CA VAL A 311 7.33 -8.66 -15.92
C VAL A 311 5.97 -8.16 -15.42
N GLU A 312 5.63 -6.92 -15.76
CA GLU A 312 4.30 -6.37 -15.52
C GLU A 312 3.40 -6.73 -16.70
N LEU A 313 2.26 -7.33 -16.41
CA LEU A 313 1.24 -7.70 -17.38
C LEU A 313 -0.04 -6.91 -17.12
N PHE A 314 -0.55 -6.21 -18.13
CA PHE A 314 -1.86 -5.56 -18.08
C PHE A 314 -2.82 -6.18 -19.10
N ASN A 315 -3.86 -6.84 -18.64
CA ASN A 315 -4.83 -7.52 -19.50
C ASN A 315 -6.00 -6.62 -19.96
N GLY A 316 -5.86 -5.29 -19.83
CA GLY A 316 -6.91 -4.31 -20.11
C GLY A 316 -7.82 -3.99 -18.91
N LYS A 317 -7.72 -4.76 -17.82
CA LYS A 317 -8.52 -4.57 -16.59
C LYS A 317 -7.65 -4.58 -15.33
N HIS A 318 -6.74 -5.52 -15.25
CA HIS A 318 -5.93 -5.78 -14.06
C HIS A 318 -4.46 -5.82 -14.44
N TRP A 319 -3.63 -5.29 -13.56
CA TRP A 319 -2.20 -5.49 -13.58
C TRP A 319 -1.84 -6.76 -12.84
N ARG A 320 -0.79 -7.44 -13.28
CA ARG A 320 -0.16 -8.53 -12.59
C ARG A 320 1.34 -8.48 -12.81
N ARG A 321 2.11 -8.59 -11.74
CA ARG A 321 3.55 -8.82 -11.82
C ARG A 321 3.81 -10.32 -11.85
N LEU A 322 4.66 -10.73 -12.77
CA LEU A 322 5.19 -12.09 -12.89
C LEU A 322 6.65 -12.08 -12.48
N THR A 323 7.02 -12.99 -11.60
CA THR A 323 8.38 -13.12 -11.04
C THR A 323 8.84 -14.57 -11.03
N GLU A 324 10.02 -14.84 -10.48
CA GLU A 324 10.47 -16.20 -10.20
C GLU A 324 9.46 -16.98 -9.37
N ASP A 325 8.74 -16.32 -8.47
CA ASP A 325 7.71 -16.96 -7.64
C ASP A 325 6.49 -17.44 -8.45
N ASP A 326 6.26 -16.88 -9.63
CA ASP A 326 5.22 -17.32 -10.57
C ASP A 326 5.75 -18.38 -11.57
N GLY A 327 7.06 -18.62 -11.58
CA GLY A 327 7.71 -19.61 -12.43
C GLY A 327 8.61 -19.02 -13.51
N LEU A 328 8.83 -17.70 -13.57
CA LEU A 328 9.88 -17.14 -14.42
C LEU A 328 11.24 -17.69 -13.98
N ILE A 329 12.16 -17.79 -14.93
CA ILE A 329 13.51 -18.30 -14.63
C ILE A 329 14.34 -17.28 -13.85
N TRP A 330 14.02 -15.99 -13.98
CA TRP A 330 14.72 -14.89 -13.34
C TRP A 330 13.91 -13.59 -13.41
N ASP A 331 14.11 -12.70 -12.44
CA ASP A 331 13.37 -11.43 -12.36
C ASP A 331 13.99 -10.31 -13.19
N ASP A 332 15.32 -10.35 -13.43
CA ASP A 332 15.99 -9.35 -14.25
C ASP A 332 15.87 -9.71 -15.74
N ILE A 333 15.00 -8.98 -16.42
CA ILE A 333 14.57 -9.25 -17.78
C ILE A 333 15.62 -8.72 -18.78
N GLY A 334 15.79 -9.41 -19.91
CA GLY A 334 16.64 -8.96 -21.00
C GLY A 334 16.03 -7.77 -21.75
N GLU A 335 16.88 -6.81 -22.15
CA GLU A 335 16.44 -5.66 -22.97
C GLU A 335 15.94 -6.16 -24.35
N ASN A 336 14.76 -5.72 -24.77
CA ASN A 336 14.08 -6.15 -26.01
C ASN A 336 13.77 -7.67 -26.12
N ALA A 337 13.85 -8.42 -25.04
CA ALA A 337 13.75 -9.88 -25.05
C ALA A 337 12.31 -10.40 -24.90
N PHE A 338 11.39 -9.86 -25.68
CA PHE A 338 10.00 -10.29 -25.74
C PHE A 338 9.66 -10.85 -27.12
N PHE A 339 8.98 -11.98 -27.17
CA PHE A 339 8.51 -12.57 -28.41
C PHE A 339 7.18 -13.30 -28.22
N GLU A 340 6.15 -12.87 -28.96
CA GLU A 340 4.88 -13.58 -29.06
C GLU A 340 4.92 -14.61 -30.19
N ASP A 341 4.71 -15.87 -29.84
CA ASP A 341 4.71 -16.95 -30.82
C ASP A 341 3.37 -17.05 -31.60
N ARG A 342 3.37 -17.87 -32.64
CA ARG A 342 2.21 -18.05 -33.55
C ARG A 342 0.99 -18.64 -32.82
N ASP A 343 1.21 -19.46 -31.80
CA ASP A 343 0.17 -20.07 -30.98
C ASP A 343 -0.36 -19.15 -29.85
N GLY A 344 0.23 -17.95 -29.71
CA GLY A 344 -0.12 -16.99 -28.67
C GLY A 344 0.61 -17.17 -27.36
N SER A 345 1.55 -18.13 -27.28
CA SER A 345 2.48 -18.23 -26.16
C SER A 345 3.51 -17.10 -26.19
N ILE A 346 4.09 -16.79 -25.04
CA ILE A 346 5.04 -15.67 -24.90
C ILE A 346 6.39 -16.22 -24.46
N TRP A 347 7.44 -15.78 -25.14
CA TRP A 347 8.81 -16.04 -24.77
C TRP A 347 9.46 -14.77 -24.22
N ILE A 348 10.14 -14.90 -23.10
CA ILE A 348 10.80 -13.79 -22.40
C ILE A 348 12.23 -14.20 -22.09
N GLY A 349 13.17 -13.43 -22.60
CA GLY A 349 14.57 -13.56 -22.25
C GLY A 349 14.89 -12.82 -20.97
N THR A 350 15.76 -13.40 -20.16
CA THR A 350 16.24 -12.83 -18.90
C THR A 350 17.77 -12.88 -18.86
N THR A 351 18.38 -12.25 -17.86
CA THR A 351 19.82 -12.33 -17.64
C THR A 351 20.28 -13.71 -17.16
N ASN A 352 19.37 -14.63 -16.85
CA ASN A 352 19.66 -15.98 -16.36
C ASN A 352 18.94 -17.10 -17.11
N GLY A 353 18.46 -16.89 -18.33
CA GLY A 353 17.78 -17.88 -19.13
C GLY A 353 16.60 -17.32 -19.91
N VAL A 354 15.77 -18.22 -20.41
CA VAL A 354 14.56 -17.87 -21.16
C VAL A 354 13.37 -18.54 -20.52
N SER A 355 12.30 -17.78 -20.34
CA SER A 355 10.99 -18.27 -19.89
C SER A 355 10.02 -18.35 -21.06
N HIS A 356 9.30 -19.44 -21.17
CA HIS A 356 8.23 -19.66 -22.15
C HIS A 356 6.90 -19.77 -21.44
N ILE A 357 6.07 -18.76 -21.54
CA ILE A 357 4.72 -18.72 -21.00
C ILE A 357 3.79 -19.38 -22.01
N LEU A 358 3.31 -20.57 -21.69
CA LEU A 358 2.55 -21.45 -22.58
C LEU A 358 1.16 -20.87 -22.88
N ASP A 359 0.46 -20.45 -21.83
CA ASP A 359 -0.85 -19.82 -21.95
C ASP A 359 -0.94 -18.58 -21.03
N PRO A 360 -0.71 -17.40 -21.58
CA PRO A 360 -0.82 -16.15 -20.81
C PRO A 360 -2.18 -15.93 -20.16
N GLN A 361 -3.25 -16.54 -20.70
CA GLN A 361 -4.60 -16.33 -20.19
C GLN A 361 -4.76 -16.91 -18.79
N THR A 362 -4.20 -18.09 -18.55
CA THR A 362 -4.22 -18.73 -17.22
C THR A 362 -3.42 -17.94 -16.17
N LEU A 363 -2.36 -17.26 -16.60
CA LEU A 363 -1.59 -16.38 -15.72
C LEU A 363 -2.32 -15.07 -15.41
N ALA A 364 -3.10 -14.54 -16.34
CA ALA A 364 -3.85 -13.32 -16.14
C ALA A 364 -5.12 -13.51 -15.30
N ASP A 365 -5.64 -14.73 -15.21
CA ASP A 365 -6.75 -15.08 -14.34
C ASP A 365 -6.25 -15.15 -12.88
N THR A 366 -6.21 -13.99 -12.25
CA THR A 366 -5.83 -13.88 -10.84
C THR A 366 -6.91 -14.51 -9.96
N HIS A 367 -6.58 -15.55 -9.23
CA HIS A 367 -7.42 -16.00 -8.14
C HIS A 367 -7.27 -15.02 -6.98
N PRO A 368 -8.36 -14.37 -6.54
CA PRO A 368 -8.25 -13.42 -5.45
C PRO A 368 -7.73 -14.13 -4.20
N VAL A 369 -6.69 -13.56 -3.62
CA VAL A 369 -6.20 -13.98 -2.31
C VAL A 369 -7.36 -14.01 -1.33
N ARG A 370 -7.46 -15.06 -0.51
CA ARG A 370 -8.47 -15.17 0.54
C ARG A 370 -7.81 -15.01 1.89
N VAL A 371 -8.35 -14.15 2.72
CA VAL A 371 -7.92 -14.01 4.11
C VAL A 371 -8.73 -14.92 5.01
N LEU A 372 -8.04 -15.59 5.91
CA LEU A 372 -8.64 -16.39 6.97
C LEU A 372 -8.17 -15.85 8.31
N ILE A 373 -9.08 -15.80 9.27
CA ILE A 373 -8.75 -15.61 10.68
C ILE A 373 -8.55 -17.00 11.28
N THR A 374 -7.27 -17.36 11.52
CA THR A 374 -6.91 -18.73 11.97
C THR A 374 -7.00 -18.91 13.47
N GLY A 375 -7.01 -17.80 14.22
CA GLY A 375 -7.12 -17.85 15.66
C GLY A 375 -7.26 -16.49 16.28
N VAL A 376 -7.72 -16.49 17.51
CA VAL A 376 -7.83 -15.32 18.38
C VAL A 376 -7.05 -15.62 19.66
N SER A 377 -6.31 -14.65 20.16
CA SER A 377 -5.63 -14.74 21.44
C SER A 377 -6.15 -13.69 22.41
N VAL A 378 -6.32 -14.08 23.65
CA VAL A 378 -6.69 -13.17 24.75
C VAL A 378 -5.72 -13.42 25.89
N GLY A 379 -5.00 -12.39 26.29
CA GLY A 379 -3.98 -12.52 27.34
C GLY A 379 -2.88 -13.52 27.02
N GLY A 380 -2.56 -13.70 25.72
CA GLY A 380 -1.54 -14.68 25.26
C GLY A 380 -2.04 -16.13 25.15
N GLN A 381 -3.29 -16.41 25.47
CA GLN A 381 -3.90 -17.74 25.27
C GLN A 381 -4.62 -17.79 23.92
N SER A 382 -4.13 -18.62 23.01
CA SER A 382 -4.73 -18.83 21.70
C SER A 382 -5.99 -19.69 21.78
N GLN A 383 -7.03 -19.29 21.05
CA GLN A 383 -8.26 -20.03 20.89
C GLN A 383 -8.43 -20.43 19.41
N ALA A 384 -9.05 -21.58 19.17
CA ALA A 384 -9.33 -22.03 17.82
C ALA A 384 -10.30 -21.06 17.11
N ALA A 385 -10.21 -21.01 15.77
CA ALA A 385 -11.09 -20.17 14.96
C ALA A 385 -12.57 -20.54 15.20
N ALA A 386 -13.36 -19.50 15.43
CA ALA A 386 -14.81 -19.58 15.61
C ALA A 386 -15.50 -18.45 14.83
N PRO A 387 -16.78 -18.60 14.45
CA PRO A 387 -17.50 -17.60 13.67
C PRO A 387 -17.79 -16.31 14.45
N SER A 388 -17.67 -16.34 15.75
CA SER A 388 -17.79 -15.17 16.65
C SER A 388 -17.18 -15.46 18.00
N TYR A 389 -16.76 -14.43 18.71
CA TYR A 389 -16.18 -14.56 20.04
C TYR A 389 -16.92 -13.71 21.07
N ARG A 390 -17.03 -14.25 22.27
CA ARG A 390 -17.58 -13.54 23.42
C ARG A 390 -16.62 -13.67 24.59
N PHE A 391 -16.06 -12.57 25.02
CA PHE A 391 -15.10 -12.50 26.12
C PHE A 391 -15.63 -11.65 27.26
N SER A 392 -15.25 -12.02 28.49
CA SER A 392 -15.42 -11.12 29.63
C SER A 392 -14.36 -10.03 29.60
N TYR A 393 -14.73 -8.80 29.86
CA TYR A 393 -13.77 -7.70 29.95
C TYR A 393 -12.67 -7.99 30.96
N ALA A 394 -11.42 -7.85 30.51
CA ALA A 394 -10.24 -7.97 31.35
C ALA A 394 -9.32 -6.78 31.06
N SER A 395 -9.13 -5.90 32.03
CA SER A 395 -8.48 -4.60 31.86
C SER A 395 -7.01 -4.63 31.46
N GLU A 396 -6.36 -5.79 31.53
CA GLU A 396 -4.93 -5.93 31.28
C GLU A 396 -4.58 -6.94 30.19
N GLN A 397 -5.56 -7.57 29.56
CA GLN A 397 -5.30 -8.61 28.58
C GLN A 397 -5.40 -8.06 27.16
N PRO A 398 -4.29 -8.12 26.39
CA PRO A 398 -4.31 -7.75 24.98
C PRO A 398 -5.19 -8.75 24.20
N PHE A 399 -5.79 -8.25 23.14
CA PHE A 399 -6.61 -9.01 22.21
C PHE A 399 -5.81 -9.14 20.90
N GLY A 400 -5.45 -10.35 20.53
CA GLY A 400 -4.69 -10.64 19.32
C GLY A 400 -5.48 -11.50 18.34
N LEU A 401 -5.22 -11.29 17.05
CA LEU A 401 -5.78 -12.07 15.95
C LEU A 401 -4.64 -12.59 15.08
N HIS A 402 -4.81 -13.81 14.59
CA HIS A 402 -3.91 -14.44 13.65
C HIS A 402 -4.59 -14.54 12.28
N LEU A 403 -3.97 -13.91 11.30
CA LEU A 403 -4.42 -13.94 9.92
C LEU A 403 -3.58 -14.95 9.13
N ALA A 404 -4.19 -15.58 8.15
CA ALA A 404 -3.50 -16.34 7.13
C ALA A 404 -4.10 -16.02 5.77
N SER A 405 -3.31 -16.10 4.74
CA SER A 405 -3.76 -15.95 3.37
C SER A 405 -3.74 -17.29 2.66
N LEU A 406 -4.77 -17.55 1.85
CA LEU A 406 -4.79 -18.65 0.91
C LEU A 406 -4.64 -18.11 -0.51
N GLY A 407 -3.89 -18.80 -1.36
CA GLY A 407 -3.66 -18.39 -2.74
C GLY A 407 -2.60 -17.29 -2.90
N ALA A 408 -1.95 -16.87 -1.81
CA ALA A 408 -0.91 -15.85 -1.87
C ALA A 408 0.42 -16.39 -2.41
N PRO A 409 1.18 -15.60 -3.20
CA PRO A 409 2.56 -15.90 -3.55
C PRO A 409 3.43 -15.99 -2.29
N THR A 410 4.45 -16.84 -2.32
CA THR A 410 5.28 -17.12 -1.12
C THR A 410 6.19 -15.97 -0.70
N ARG A 411 6.54 -15.10 -1.64
CA ARG A 411 7.40 -13.92 -1.45
C ARG A 411 6.68 -12.59 -1.58
N SER A 412 5.44 -12.57 -2.11
CA SER A 412 4.71 -11.30 -2.14
C SER A 412 4.55 -10.80 -0.72
N THR A 413 4.98 -9.60 -0.49
CA THR A 413 4.74 -8.85 0.73
C THR A 413 3.27 -8.50 0.80
N LEU A 414 2.43 -9.52 0.98
CA LEU A 414 1.00 -9.32 1.21
C LEU A 414 0.81 -8.29 2.31
N GLN A 415 0.10 -7.25 1.99
CA GLN A 415 -0.31 -6.27 2.97
C GLN A 415 -1.68 -6.64 3.50
N TYR A 416 -1.75 -7.03 4.75
CA TYR A 416 -3.03 -7.17 5.43
C TYR A 416 -3.60 -5.77 5.72
N ARG A 417 -4.84 -5.55 5.31
CA ARG A 417 -5.61 -4.38 5.69
C ARG A 417 -6.67 -4.82 6.66
N TYR A 418 -6.69 -4.21 7.82
CA TYR A 418 -7.66 -4.57 8.86
C TYR A 418 -8.16 -3.34 9.59
N ARG A 419 -9.31 -3.49 10.22
CA ARG A 419 -9.88 -2.53 11.15
C ARG A 419 -10.79 -3.22 12.16
N LEU A 420 -10.94 -2.63 13.31
CA LEU A 420 -11.89 -3.05 14.33
C LEU A 420 -13.03 -2.04 14.40
N LEU A 421 -14.14 -2.32 13.73
CA LEU A 421 -15.32 -1.48 13.77
C LEU A 421 -15.84 -1.35 15.21
N GLY A 422 -16.13 -0.13 15.61
CA GLY A 422 -16.43 0.23 17.00
C GLY A 422 -15.25 0.86 17.72
N LEU A 423 -14.02 0.68 17.23
CA LEU A 423 -12.81 1.32 17.74
C LEU A 423 -12.13 2.19 16.68
N GLU A 424 -12.04 1.67 15.44
CA GLU A 424 -11.35 2.29 14.30
C GLU A 424 -12.35 2.58 13.18
N ARG A 425 -12.10 3.66 12.42
CA ARG A 425 -12.87 4.00 11.22
C ARG A 425 -12.12 3.65 9.95
N ASP A 426 -10.81 3.87 9.96
CA ASP A 426 -9.96 3.72 8.79
C ASP A 426 -9.25 2.37 8.81
N TRP A 427 -8.92 1.88 7.62
CA TRP A 427 -8.15 0.67 7.45
C TRP A 427 -6.69 0.88 7.87
N VAL A 428 -6.15 -0.04 8.63
CA VAL A 428 -4.74 -0.12 8.99
C VAL A 428 -4.07 -1.13 8.06
N SER A 429 -2.93 -0.76 7.46
CA SER A 429 -2.12 -1.68 6.63
C SER A 429 -0.94 -2.22 7.42
N SER A 430 -0.65 -3.51 7.29
CA SER A 430 0.46 -4.20 7.95
C SER A 430 0.95 -5.37 7.09
N ASP A 431 2.24 -5.63 7.11
CA ASP A 431 2.89 -6.82 6.55
C ASP A 431 2.84 -8.04 7.48
N ARG A 432 2.37 -7.82 8.72
CA ARG A 432 2.32 -8.88 9.75
C ARG A 432 1.01 -9.63 9.71
N SER A 433 1.09 -10.93 9.82
CA SER A 433 -0.06 -11.82 9.95
C SER A 433 -0.67 -11.85 11.36
N GLN A 434 -0.04 -11.18 12.32
CA GLN A 434 -0.55 -11.04 13.68
C GLN A 434 -0.94 -9.60 13.94
N VAL A 435 -2.15 -9.41 14.45
CA VAL A 435 -2.70 -8.11 14.81
C VAL A 435 -2.99 -8.11 16.29
N ASP A 436 -2.39 -7.19 17.02
CA ASP A 436 -2.57 -7.08 18.46
C ASP A 436 -3.21 -5.73 18.82
N TYR A 437 -4.30 -5.82 19.56
CA TYR A 437 -4.98 -4.68 20.13
C TYR A 437 -4.72 -4.59 21.64
N PRO A 438 -4.62 -3.38 22.18
CA PRO A 438 -4.66 -3.19 23.63
C PRO A 438 -5.97 -3.74 24.19
N PRO A 439 -6.10 -3.89 25.52
CA PRO A 439 -7.34 -4.33 26.13
C PRO A 439 -8.55 -3.54 25.63
N LEU A 440 -9.52 -4.25 25.04
CA LEU A 440 -10.71 -3.63 24.44
C LEU A 440 -11.73 -3.26 25.53
N PRO A 441 -12.41 -2.11 25.41
CA PRO A 441 -13.50 -1.75 26.29
C PRO A 441 -14.69 -2.70 26.08
N PRO A 442 -15.62 -2.79 27.05
CA PRO A 442 -16.87 -3.49 26.85
C PRO A 442 -17.66 -2.92 25.67
N GLY A 443 -18.17 -3.79 24.81
CA GLY A 443 -18.90 -3.39 23.61
C GLY A 443 -18.97 -4.48 22.56
N ASP A 444 -19.63 -4.14 21.48
CA ASP A 444 -19.72 -4.96 20.28
C ASP A 444 -18.77 -4.41 19.22
N PHE A 445 -17.90 -5.27 18.73
CA PHE A 445 -16.91 -4.95 17.71
C PHE A 445 -17.06 -5.93 16.55
N VAL A 446 -16.70 -5.49 15.36
CA VAL A 446 -16.54 -6.36 14.20
C VAL A 446 -15.12 -6.14 13.68
N PHE A 447 -14.30 -7.18 13.75
CA PHE A 447 -13.00 -7.16 13.13
C PHE A 447 -13.17 -7.48 11.65
N GLU A 448 -12.69 -6.60 10.79
CA GLU A 448 -12.65 -6.80 9.35
C GLU A 448 -11.19 -6.90 8.91
N ALA A 449 -10.90 -7.89 8.08
CA ALA A 449 -9.58 -8.06 7.48
C ALA A 449 -9.69 -8.41 6.00
N ALA A 450 -8.82 -7.82 5.20
CA ALA A 450 -8.63 -8.10 3.80
C ALA A 450 -7.12 -8.16 3.51
N ALA A 451 -6.71 -8.82 2.43
CA ALA A 451 -5.35 -8.77 1.95
C ALA A 451 -5.29 -7.96 0.66
N TYR A 452 -4.31 -7.09 0.59
CA TYR A 452 -3.90 -6.43 -0.63
C TYR A 452 -2.71 -7.19 -1.19
N ASP A 453 -2.85 -7.69 -2.39
CA ASP A 453 -1.79 -8.32 -3.15
C ASP A 453 -1.13 -7.26 -4.06
N PRO A 454 0.13 -6.90 -3.82
CA PRO A 454 0.80 -5.88 -4.62
C PRO A 454 1.07 -6.36 -6.06
N ASP A 455 1.21 -7.68 -6.29
CA ASP A 455 1.51 -8.21 -7.62
C ASP A 455 0.29 -8.18 -8.55
N SER A 456 -0.89 -8.54 -8.04
CA SER A 456 -2.15 -8.41 -8.79
C SER A 456 -2.86 -7.09 -8.57
N ARG A 457 -2.40 -6.28 -7.58
CA ARG A 457 -3.01 -5.01 -7.14
C ARG A 457 -4.48 -5.14 -6.77
N GLN A 458 -4.86 -6.32 -6.33
CA GLN A 458 -6.22 -6.62 -5.93
C GLN A 458 -6.35 -6.65 -4.42
N LEU A 459 -7.50 -6.16 -3.97
CA LEU A 459 -7.92 -6.31 -2.57
C LEU A 459 -8.85 -7.52 -2.47
N SER A 460 -8.54 -8.43 -1.56
CA SER A 460 -9.41 -9.57 -1.28
C SER A 460 -10.77 -9.12 -0.73
N PRO A 461 -11.80 -9.94 -0.85
CA PRO A 461 -13.01 -9.76 -0.05
C PRO A 461 -12.66 -9.72 1.43
N ALA A 462 -13.25 -8.78 2.16
CA ALA A 462 -13.04 -8.67 3.60
C ALA A 462 -13.69 -9.86 4.32
N VAL A 463 -12.97 -10.42 5.28
CA VAL A 463 -13.51 -11.38 6.25
C VAL A 463 -13.93 -10.63 7.51
N GLU A 464 -15.10 -10.96 8.03
CA GLU A 464 -15.66 -10.33 9.22
C GLU A 464 -15.64 -11.29 10.40
N LEU A 465 -15.28 -10.78 11.58
CA LEU A 465 -15.33 -11.53 12.83
C LEU A 465 -15.99 -10.68 13.91
N PRO A 466 -17.24 -11.02 14.31
CA PRO A 466 -17.89 -10.37 15.44
C PRO A 466 -17.21 -10.72 16.76
N VAL A 467 -16.89 -9.70 17.55
CA VAL A 467 -16.27 -9.82 18.87
C VAL A 467 -17.12 -9.04 19.88
N HIS A 468 -17.61 -9.74 20.87
CA HIS A 468 -18.45 -9.18 21.92
C HIS A 468 -17.70 -9.18 23.26
N ILE A 469 -17.39 -8.02 23.79
CA ILE A 469 -16.74 -7.85 25.10
C ILE A 469 -17.81 -7.54 26.15
N VAL A 470 -18.08 -8.54 26.97
CA VAL A 470 -19.09 -8.44 28.01
C VAL A 470 -18.57 -7.58 29.17
N PRO A 471 -19.30 -6.54 29.57
CA PRO A 471 -18.89 -5.71 30.72
C PRO A 471 -18.79 -6.54 31.99
N PRO A 472 -17.87 -6.19 32.91
CA PRO A 472 -17.77 -6.85 34.19
C PRO A 472 -19.09 -6.70 34.96
N TRP A 473 -19.36 -7.67 35.85
CA TRP A 473 -20.66 -7.76 36.52
C TRP A 473 -21.10 -6.48 37.25
N TRP A 474 -20.11 -5.68 37.73
CA TRP A 474 -20.38 -4.40 38.43
C TRP A 474 -20.80 -3.26 37.49
N GLN A 475 -20.53 -3.37 36.19
CA GLN A 475 -20.97 -2.40 35.16
C GLN A 475 -22.29 -2.81 34.51
N ARG A 476 -22.80 -4.00 34.81
CA ARG A 476 -24.09 -4.44 34.28
C ARG A 476 -25.24 -3.75 34.99
N LEU A 477 -26.26 -3.42 34.23
CA LEU A 477 -27.43 -2.70 34.73
C LEU A 477 -28.00 -3.25 36.08
N PRO A 478 -28.11 -4.60 36.26
CA PRO A 478 -28.60 -5.13 37.54
C PRO A 478 -27.65 -4.84 38.71
N ALA A 479 -26.33 -4.87 38.49
CA ALA A 479 -25.36 -4.58 39.55
C ALA A 479 -25.36 -3.08 39.91
N ILE A 480 -25.43 -2.22 38.88
CA ILE A 480 -25.54 -0.77 39.07
C ILE A 480 -26.84 -0.45 39.85
N LEU A 481 -27.96 -1.02 39.38
CA LEU A 481 -29.26 -0.83 40.08
C LEU A 481 -29.23 -1.41 41.48
N GLY A 482 -28.60 -2.58 41.68
CA GLY A 482 -28.37 -3.17 42.99
C GLY A 482 -27.49 -2.30 43.88
N GLY A 483 -26.42 -1.73 43.34
CA GLY A 483 -25.55 -0.78 44.04
C GLY A 483 -26.27 0.51 44.41
N LEU A 484 -27.04 1.07 43.47
CA LEU A 484 -27.87 2.25 43.74
C LEU A 484 -28.97 1.96 44.81
N LEU A 485 -29.59 0.77 44.76
CA LEU A 485 -30.54 0.32 45.74
C LEU A 485 -29.91 0.17 47.14
N LEU A 486 -28.71 -0.48 47.18
CA LEU A 486 -27.95 -0.61 48.42
C LEU A 486 -27.53 0.76 49.00
N LEU A 487 -27.10 1.68 48.09
CA LEU A 487 -26.79 3.04 48.48
C LEU A 487 -28.04 3.77 49.01
N ALA A 488 -29.18 3.65 48.34
CA ALA A 488 -30.45 4.22 48.77
C ALA A 488 -30.90 3.64 50.09
N LEU A 489 -30.78 2.30 50.26
CA LEU A 489 -31.10 1.63 51.52
C LEU A 489 -30.15 2.05 52.64
N SER A 490 -28.84 2.20 52.35
CA SER A 490 -27.87 2.66 53.35
C SER A 490 -28.13 4.14 53.75
N ILE A 491 -28.48 4.99 52.79
CA ILE A 491 -28.91 6.37 53.08
C ILE A 491 -30.20 6.38 53.87
N ALA A 492 -31.20 5.58 53.51
CA ALA A 492 -32.45 5.44 54.22
C ALA A 492 -32.26 4.91 55.66
N LEU A 493 -31.37 3.91 55.81
CA LEU A 493 -31.00 3.36 57.11
C LEU A 493 -30.25 4.41 57.94
N ALA A 494 -29.28 5.11 57.35
CA ALA A 494 -28.58 6.19 58.05
C ALA A 494 -29.53 7.32 58.44
N TRP A 495 -30.46 7.66 57.54
CA TRP A 495 -31.48 8.66 57.82
C TRP A 495 -32.48 8.20 58.95
N TRP A 496 -32.88 6.90 58.87
CA TRP A 496 -33.73 6.29 59.88
C TRP A 496 -33.02 6.23 61.25
N LEU A 497 -31.77 5.80 61.28
CA LEU A 497 -30.98 5.81 62.52
C LEU A 497 -30.78 7.23 63.08
N ARG A 498 -30.50 8.18 62.15
CA ARG A 498 -30.32 9.58 62.51
C ARG A 498 -31.67 10.23 63.02
N THR A 499 -32.78 9.94 62.34
CA THR A 499 -34.07 10.39 62.78
C THR A 499 -34.45 9.75 64.11
N ARG A 500 -34.20 8.46 64.32
CA ARG A 500 -34.39 7.77 65.58
C ARG A 500 -33.51 8.38 66.71
N GLN A 501 -32.25 8.70 66.41
CA GLN A 501 -31.38 9.42 67.33
C GLN A 501 -31.88 10.85 67.62
N LEU A 502 -32.35 11.53 66.57
CA LEU A 502 -32.89 12.87 66.68
C LEU A 502 -34.19 12.88 67.53
N HIS A 503 -35.09 11.91 67.34
CA HIS A 503 -36.28 11.76 68.15
C HIS A 503 -35.93 11.38 69.59
N ALA A 504 -34.91 10.54 69.80
CA ALA A 504 -34.42 10.25 71.16
C ALA A 504 -33.77 11.49 71.80
N ARG A 505 -33.03 12.27 70.99
CA ARG A 505 -32.42 13.54 71.43
C ARG A 505 -33.46 14.66 71.61
N ALA A 506 -34.50 14.71 70.71
CA ALA A 506 -35.57 15.67 70.84
C ALA A 506 -36.37 15.48 72.17
N ARG A 507 -36.65 14.20 72.51
CA ARG A 507 -37.27 13.91 73.86
C ARG A 507 -36.31 14.22 75.00
N ALA A 508 -35.00 14.10 74.80
CA ALA A 508 -33.99 14.53 75.76
C ALA A 508 -33.83 16.08 75.81
N LEU A 509 -33.99 16.71 74.61
CA LEU A 509 -33.89 18.17 74.47
C LEU A 509 -35.13 18.89 74.96
N GLU A 510 -36.35 18.32 74.79
CA GLU A 510 -37.58 18.90 75.42
C GLU A 510 -37.38 19.03 76.90
N ASN A 511 -36.62 18.13 77.51
CA ASN A 511 -36.24 18.26 78.96
C ASN A 511 -35.09 19.23 79.20
N LEU A 512 -34.28 19.57 78.16
CA LEU A 512 -33.13 20.47 78.25
C LEU A 512 -33.46 21.91 77.82
N VAL A 513 -34.46 22.09 76.92
CA VAL A 513 -34.89 23.39 76.38
C VAL A 513 -35.48 24.32 77.51
N ALA A 514 -35.95 23.71 78.60
CA ALA A 514 -36.31 24.50 79.79
C ALA A 514 -35.09 25.17 80.45
N LEU A 515 -33.86 24.76 80.09
CA LEU A 515 -32.63 25.28 80.71
C LEU A 515 -31.78 26.20 79.77
N ARG A 516 -32.02 26.26 78.45
CA ARG A 516 -31.13 26.96 77.55
C ARG A 516 -31.70 28.03 76.61
N THR A 517 -32.62 28.82 77.10
CA THR A 517 -32.99 30.05 76.38
C THR A 517 -31.90 31.14 76.45
N ARG A 518 -30.75 30.78 76.94
CA ARG A 518 -29.69 31.78 77.17
C ARG A 518 -28.44 31.68 76.24
N GLU A 519 -28.34 30.68 75.39
CA GLU A 519 -27.12 30.51 74.52
C GLU A 519 -27.37 30.80 73.04
N LEU A 520 -28.47 31.41 72.67
CA LEU A 520 -28.88 31.59 71.25
C LEU A 520 -28.18 32.74 70.53
N GLU A 521 -27.22 33.37 71.13
CA GLU A 521 -26.55 34.50 70.48
C GLU A 521 -25.17 34.20 69.81
N ILE A 522 -24.63 32.98 69.99
CA ILE A 522 -23.31 32.65 69.53
C ILE A 522 -23.31 31.97 68.15
N ASP A 523 -24.42 31.41 67.73
CA ASP A 523 -24.48 30.58 66.52
C ASP A 523 -24.68 31.31 65.17
N LYS A 524 -24.80 32.64 65.23
CA LYS A 524 -25.05 33.41 64.01
C LYS A 524 -23.79 33.56 63.08
N GLN A 525 -22.65 33.39 63.68
CA GLN A 525 -21.39 33.56 62.93
C GLN A 525 -20.93 32.31 62.12
N ALA A 526 -21.37 31.11 62.48
CA ALA A 526 -20.97 29.89 61.79
C ALA A 526 -21.67 29.65 60.42
N LEU A 527 -22.76 30.42 60.18
CA LEU A 527 -23.58 30.19 58.96
C LEU A 527 -23.05 30.86 57.72
N GLU A 528 -22.18 31.86 57.87
CA GLU A 528 -21.63 32.59 56.70
C GLU A 528 -20.44 31.89 56.04
N GLU A 529 -19.66 31.09 56.80
CA GLU A 529 -18.48 30.37 56.25
C GLU A 529 -18.88 29.14 55.44
N ALA A 530 -19.99 28.48 55.77
CA ALA A 530 -20.47 27.30 55.00
C ALA A 530 -20.95 27.65 53.58
N ARG A 531 -21.37 28.89 53.37
CA ARG A 531 -21.92 29.36 52.08
C ARG A 531 -20.83 29.52 51.00
N ALA A 532 -19.59 29.86 51.38
CA ALA A 532 -18.49 30.06 50.48
C ALA A 532 -17.94 28.74 49.95
N ALA A 533 -17.92 27.67 50.78
CA ALA A 533 -17.37 26.36 50.37
C ALA A 533 -18.27 25.64 49.34
N LEU A 534 -19.58 25.82 49.45
CA LEU A 534 -20.53 25.20 48.50
C LEU A 534 -20.47 25.80 47.09
N TRP A 535 -20.09 27.07 46.99
CA TRP A 535 -19.97 27.73 45.69
C TRP A 535 -18.78 27.25 44.87
N GLN A 536 -17.65 26.94 45.55
CA GLN A 536 -16.46 26.40 44.88
C GLN A 536 -16.67 24.97 44.32
N GLN A 537 -17.39 24.12 45.05
CA GLN A 537 -17.72 22.76 44.60
C GLN A 537 -18.63 22.73 43.37
N ALA A 538 -19.49 23.74 43.23
CA ALA A 538 -20.45 23.79 42.11
C ALA A 538 -19.83 24.24 40.79
N THR A 539 -18.68 24.92 40.83
CA THR A 539 -18.16 25.64 39.64
C THR A 539 -16.82 25.20 39.15
N HIS A 540 -16.05 24.40 39.93
CA HIS A 540 -14.71 24.00 39.55
C HIS A 540 -14.55 22.47 39.56
N ASP A 541 -13.65 21.97 38.71
CA ASP A 541 -13.25 20.56 38.68
C ASP A 541 -12.33 20.26 39.86
N ALA A 542 -12.68 19.25 40.65
CA ALA A 542 -11.95 18.91 41.87
C ALA A 542 -10.51 18.44 41.64
N LEU A 543 -10.20 17.92 40.49
CA LEU A 543 -8.85 17.42 40.14
C LEU A 543 -7.95 18.53 39.65
N THR A 544 -8.39 19.30 38.68
CA THR A 544 -7.56 20.27 37.97
C THR A 544 -7.64 21.69 38.53
N GLY A 545 -8.66 21.96 39.34
CA GLY A 545 -8.95 23.31 39.84
C GLY A 545 -9.48 24.27 38.78
N LEU A 546 -9.63 23.84 37.58
CA LEU A 546 -10.17 24.62 36.47
C LEU A 546 -11.71 24.71 36.58
N PRO A 547 -12.34 25.67 35.90
CA PRO A 547 -13.77 25.59 35.64
C PRO A 547 -14.20 24.20 35.18
N ASN A 548 -15.20 23.66 35.83
CA ASN A 548 -15.77 22.37 35.43
C ASN A 548 -16.51 22.52 34.08
N ARG A 549 -16.94 21.40 33.50
CA ARG A 549 -17.64 21.39 32.23
C ARG A 549 -18.81 22.36 32.15
N SER A 550 -19.65 22.39 33.20
CA SER A 550 -20.80 23.31 33.22
C SER A 550 -20.33 24.76 33.19
N ARG A 551 -19.36 25.09 34.04
CA ARG A 551 -18.84 26.45 34.14
C ARG A 551 -18.11 26.95 32.91
N VAL A 552 -17.30 26.10 32.23
CA VAL A 552 -16.62 26.51 31.02
C VAL A 552 -17.59 26.69 29.85
N LEU A 553 -18.66 25.91 29.79
CA LEU A 553 -19.73 26.08 28.79
C LEU A 553 -20.52 27.38 29.04
N ASP A 554 -20.80 27.73 30.30
CA ASP A 554 -21.41 29.01 30.63
C ASP A 554 -20.51 30.19 30.19
N ILE A 555 -19.21 30.06 30.44
CA ILE A 555 -18.22 31.08 30.06
C ILE A 555 -18.15 31.18 28.52
N LEU A 556 -18.16 30.03 27.80
CA LEU A 556 -18.22 30.03 26.35
C LEU A 556 -19.47 30.74 25.82
N ALA A 557 -20.63 30.43 26.41
CA ALA A 557 -21.90 31.06 26.02
C ALA A 557 -21.83 32.59 26.21
N GLN A 558 -21.31 33.05 27.34
CA GLN A 558 -21.12 34.47 27.62
C GLN A 558 -20.10 35.12 26.66
N ALA A 559 -19.00 34.42 26.39
CA ALA A 559 -17.97 34.90 25.46
C ALA A 559 -18.52 35.03 24.03
N ILE A 560 -19.39 34.13 23.59
CA ILE A 560 -20.05 34.20 22.28
C ILE A 560 -20.96 35.43 22.21
N VAL A 561 -21.76 35.67 23.22
CA VAL A 561 -22.61 36.88 23.28
C VAL A 561 -21.72 38.12 23.20
N HIS A 562 -20.71 38.20 24.03
CA HIS A 562 -19.79 39.33 24.06
C HIS A 562 -19.03 39.54 22.73
N ALA A 563 -18.56 38.46 22.09
CA ALA A 563 -17.90 38.50 20.83
C ALA A 563 -18.78 39.02 19.69
N ARG A 564 -20.06 38.62 19.67
CA ARG A 564 -21.08 39.08 18.70
C ARG A 564 -21.44 40.55 18.88
N GLU A 565 -21.64 40.97 20.14
CA GLU A 565 -22.00 42.38 20.46
C GLU A 565 -20.89 43.35 20.07
N HIS A 566 -19.63 42.96 20.21
CA HIS A 566 -18.48 43.85 20.00
C HIS A 566 -17.73 43.58 18.70
N GLY A 567 -18.18 42.64 17.87
CA GLY A 567 -17.53 42.25 16.61
C GLY A 567 -16.10 41.70 16.79
N ARG A 568 -15.82 41.09 17.94
CA ARG A 568 -14.47 40.59 18.25
C ARG A 568 -14.32 39.12 17.87
N PRO A 569 -13.17 38.71 17.29
CA PRO A 569 -12.91 37.33 17.02
C PRO A 569 -12.86 36.49 18.30
N LEU A 570 -13.55 35.38 18.28
CA LEU A 570 -13.55 34.37 19.35
C LEU A 570 -13.23 33.01 18.76
N ALA A 571 -12.38 32.27 19.41
CA ALA A 571 -12.13 30.87 19.07
C ALA A 571 -12.36 29.96 20.27
N ALA A 572 -12.87 28.78 20.00
CA ALA A 572 -12.87 27.66 20.93
C ALA A 572 -11.86 26.62 20.45
N ALA A 573 -11.02 26.16 21.35
CA ALA A 573 -10.06 25.12 21.08
C ALA A 573 -10.30 23.92 21.99
N LEU A 574 -10.51 22.78 21.39
CA LEU A 574 -10.54 21.51 22.11
C LEU A 574 -9.15 20.91 22.10
N ILE A 575 -8.65 20.60 23.28
CA ILE A 575 -7.28 20.15 23.53
C ILE A 575 -7.36 18.77 24.15
N ASP A 576 -6.63 17.82 23.61
CA ASP A 576 -6.57 16.45 24.11
C ASP A 576 -5.11 16.02 24.26
N LEU A 577 -4.82 15.35 25.36
CA LEU A 577 -3.47 14.87 25.65
C LEU A 577 -3.20 13.57 24.89
N ASP A 578 -2.28 13.64 23.94
CA ASP A 578 -1.95 12.51 23.07
C ASP A 578 -1.51 11.28 23.87
N HIS A 579 -2.15 10.16 23.59
CA HIS A 579 -1.84 8.88 24.21
C HIS A 579 -2.00 8.86 25.75
N PHE A 580 -2.83 9.74 26.31
CA PHE A 580 -3.03 9.85 27.75
C PHE A 580 -3.45 8.52 28.40
N LYS A 581 -4.31 7.76 27.70
CA LYS A 581 -4.68 6.40 28.14
C LYS A 581 -3.46 5.49 28.33
N ARG A 582 -2.47 5.55 27.44
CA ARG A 582 -1.23 4.76 27.59
C ARG A 582 -0.42 5.17 28.81
N ILE A 583 -0.52 6.44 29.20
CA ILE A 583 0.11 6.93 30.42
C ILE A 583 -0.60 6.33 31.62
N ASN A 584 -1.92 6.36 31.66
CA ASN A 584 -2.71 5.71 32.69
C ASN A 584 -2.45 4.21 32.77
N ASP A 585 -2.43 3.54 31.60
CA ASP A 585 -2.23 2.09 31.52
C ASP A 585 -0.82 1.67 31.96
N HIS A 586 0.19 2.53 31.73
CA HIS A 586 1.59 2.20 32.02
C HIS A 586 2.06 2.68 33.41
N TYR A 587 1.60 3.85 33.85
CA TYR A 587 2.03 4.49 35.09
C TYR A 587 0.94 4.58 36.16
N GLY A 588 -0.26 4.14 35.84
CA GLY A 588 -1.42 4.20 36.72
C GLY A 588 -2.17 5.54 36.70
N HIS A 589 -3.42 5.54 37.15
CA HIS A 589 -4.29 6.71 37.13
C HIS A 589 -3.77 7.90 37.91
N LEU A 590 -3.10 7.68 39.04
CA LEU A 590 -2.52 8.78 39.83
C LEU A 590 -1.45 9.54 39.03
N ALA A 591 -0.66 8.81 38.21
CA ALA A 591 0.32 9.43 37.33
C ALA A 591 -0.38 10.20 36.19
N GLY A 592 -1.46 9.64 35.65
CA GLY A 592 -2.31 10.33 34.67
C GLY A 592 -2.95 11.58 35.26
N ASP A 593 -3.48 11.49 36.47
CA ASP A 593 -4.05 12.64 37.17
C ASP A 593 -2.98 13.76 37.36
N ALA A 594 -1.78 13.39 37.79
CA ALA A 594 -0.67 14.35 37.92
C ALA A 594 -0.28 14.97 36.59
N VAL A 595 -0.25 14.19 35.51
CA VAL A 595 -0.02 14.68 34.16
C VAL A 595 -1.13 15.64 33.73
N LEU A 596 -2.40 15.31 34.03
CA LEU A 596 -3.53 16.14 33.67
C LEU A 596 -3.56 17.46 34.45
N ILE A 597 -3.24 17.41 35.75
CA ILE A 597 -3.13 18.60 36.61
C ILE A 597 -2.02 19.53 36.06
N GLU A 598 -0.85 18.97 35.82
CA GLU A 598 0.32 19.75 35.33
C GLU A 598 0.09 20.27 33.91
N ALA A 599 -0.57 19.48 33.03
CA ALA A 599 -0.96 19.93 31.70
C ALA A 599 -1.94 21.09 31.77
N SER A 600 -2.95 20.94 32.64
CA SER A 600 -3.94 22.00 32.91
C SER A 600 -3.28 23.28 33.40
N ARG A 601 -2.33 23.18 34.34
CA ARG A 601 -1.58 24.33 34.86
C ARG A 601 -0.72 24.98 33.74
N ARG A 602 0.03 24.20 32.96
CA ARG A 602 0.86 24.72 31.85
C ARG A 602 0.04 25.45 30.80
N LEU A 603 -1.12 24.90 30.48
CA LEU A 603 -2.05 25.52 29.54
C LEU A 603 -2.65 26.79 30.11
N HIS A 604 -3.07 26.77 31.39
CA HIS A 604 -3.63 27.92 32.06
C HIS A 604 -2.62 29.09 32.12
N ASP A 605 -1.37 28.80 32.48
CA ASP A 605 -0.28 29.79 32.55
C ASP A 605 0.13 30.36 31.16
N ALA A 606 -0.20 29.65 30.08
CA ALA A 606 0.10 30.07 28.72
C ALA A 606 -1.07 30.74 27.99
N LEU A 607 -2.23 30.84 28.65
CA LEU A 607 -3.38 31.49 28.04
C LEU A 607 -3.17 32.99 27.88
N PRO A 608 -3.65 33.56 26.79
CA PRO A 608 -3.66 35.03 26.63
C PRO A 608 -4.65 35.67 27.60
N SER A 609 -4.45 36.94 27.90
CA SER A 609 -5.31 37.70 28.80
C SER A 609 -6.76 37.70 28.32
N GLY A 610 -7.69 37.36 29.22
CA GLY A 610 -9.12 37.27 28.92
C GLY A 610 -9.57 35.91 28.40
N ALA A 611 -8.67 34.97 28.20
CA ALA A 611 -9.01 33.61 27.86
C ALA A 611 -9.31 32.76 29.10
N THR A 612 -10.11 31.73 28.91
CA THR A 612 -10.46 30.78 29.97
C THR A 612 -10.22 29.36 29.50
N LEU A 613 -9.66 28.55 30.38
CA LEU A 613 -9.52 27.11 30.21
C LEU A 613 -10.43 26.39 31.19
N GLY A 614 -11.14 25.38 30.76
CA GLY A 614 -11.93 24.50 31.60
C GLY A 614 -11.74 23.03 31.24
N ARG A 615 -11.99 22.17 32.20
CA ARG A 615 -12.00 20.73 31.95
C ARG A 615 -13.33 20.34 31.29
N TYR A 616 -13.23 19.88 30.04
CA TYR A 616 -14.41 19.52 29.26
C TYR A 616 -14.82 18.06 29.47
N GLY A 617 -13.87 17.15 29.65
CA GLY A 617 -14.09 15.74 29.92
C GLY A 617 -12.79 14.95 29.97
N GLY A 618 -12.69 13.91 30.78
CA GLY A 618 -11.50 13.04 30.82
C GLY A 618 -10.16 13.78 30.75
N GLU A 619 -9.42 13.58 29.66
CA GLU A 619 -8.19 14.28 29.31
C GLU A 619 -8.42 15.48 28.38
N GLU A 620 -9.66 15.83 28.11
CA GLU A 620 -10.02 16.92 27.20
C GLU A 620 -10.21 18.24 27.95
N LEU A 621 -9.62 19.27 27.41
CA LEU A 621 -9.68 20.62 27.92
C LEU A 621 -10.27 21.54 26.84
N LEU A 622 -11.14 22.45 27.24
CA LEU A 622 -11.72 23.46 26.37
C LEU A 622 -11.17 24.82 26.73
N ALA A 623 -10.49 25.43 25.76
CA ALA A 623 -10.04 26.81 25.87
C ALA A 623 -10.97 27.74 25.08
N VAL A 624 -11.41 28.79 25.73
CA VAL A 624 -12.24 29.89 25.17
C VAL A 624 -11.34 31.11 25.07
N ILE A 625 -10.96 31.49 23.84
CA ILE A 625 -9.94 32.49 23.60
C ILE A 625 -10.50 33.66 22.76
N PRO A 626 -10.68 34.84 23.35
CA PRO A 626 -10.87 36.06 22.58
C PRO A 626 -9.57 36.42 21.85
N CYS A 627 -9.61 36.55 20.56
CA CYS A 627 -8.44 36.81 19.72
C CYS A 627 -8.42 38.23 19.17
N ALA A 628 -7.23 38.69 18.76
CA ALA A 628 -7.06 40.04 18.19
C ALA A 628 -7.50 40.05 16.70
N ALA A 629 -7.33 38.97 15.99
CA ALA A 629 -7.71 38.81 14.57
C ALA A 629 -8.26 37.40 14.32
N PHE A 630 -9.06 37.24 13.25
CA PHE A 630 -9.47 35.94 12.77
C PHE A 630 -8.29 35.18 12.19
N HIS A 631 -8.25 33.89 12.36
CA HIS A 631 -7.22 32.97 11.88
C HIS A 631 -5.79 33.26 12.43
N ASP A 632 -5.71 33.85 13.62
CA ASP A 632 -4.47 33.95 14.37
C ASP A 632 -4.22 32.65 15.16
N ASP A 633 -3.44 31.76 14.58
CA ASP A 633 -3.16 30.43 15.17
C ASP A 633 -2.04 30.46 16.22
N ALA A 634 -1.33 31.59 16.35
CA ALA A 634 -0.16 31.72 17.23
C ALA A 634 -0.47 31.40 18.71
N PRO A 635 -1.59 31.81 19.32
CA PRO A 635 -1.92 31.46 20.70
C PRO A 635 -2.07 29.96 20.90
N PHE A 636 -2.66 29.27 19.93
CA PHE A 636 -2.92 27.83 20.03
C PHE A 636 -1.67 27.00 19.82
N GLU A 637 -0.81 27.45 18.90
CA GLU A 637 0.49 26.81 18.71
C GLU A 637 1.39 27.00 19.95
N ALA A 638 1.30 28.14 20.61
CA ALA A 638 1.96 28.37 21.90
C ALA A 638 1.45 27.39 22.98
N LEU A 639 0.12 27.16 23.05
CA LEU A 639 -0.45 26.17 23.96
C LEU A 639 0.05 24.76 23.68
N ARG A 640 0.05 24.36 22.42
CA ARG A 640 0.59 23.06 21.99
C ARG A 640 2.07 22.88 22.37
N GLN A 641 2.87 23.90 22.06
CA GLN A 641 4.30 23.89 22.42
C GLN A 641 4.50 23.82 23.93
N ARG A 642 3.66 24.48 24.69
CA ARG A 642 3.75 24.49 26.15
C ARG A 642 3.50 23.13 26.77
N ILE A 643 2.60 22.33 26.19
CA ILE A 643 2.41 20.96 26.62
C ILE A 643 3.68 20.12 26.29
N ALA A 644 4.22 20.27 25.08
CA ALA A 644 5.27 19.42 24.56
C ALA A 644 6.69 19.80 25.03
N GLN A 645 6.89 21.03 25.56
CA GLN A 645 8.18 21.64 25.78
C GLN A 645 9.07 20.88 26.78
N ASN A 646 8.49 20.42 27.86
CA ASN A 646 9.23 19.74 28.93
C ASN A 646 8.53 18.45 29.34
N PRO A 647 9.28 17.38 29.64
CA PRO A 647 8.69 16.18 30.23
C PRO A 647 7.90 16.53 31.51
N PHE A 648 6.79 15.86 31.69
CA PHE A 648 6.06 15.90 32.96
C PHE A 648 6.86 15.09 33.98
N ARG A 649 7.14 15.72 35.14
CA ARG A 649 7.95 15.11 36.21
C ARG A 649 7.16 15.15 37.50
N GLY A 650 7.02 14.01 38.15
CA GLY A 650 6.37 13.88 39.46
C GLY A 650 6.51 12.44 39.95
N ASP A 651 6.67 12.24 41.25
CA ASP A 651 6.73 10.95 41.93
C ASP A 651 7.66 9.91 41.28
N GLY A 652 8.83 10.35 40.82
CA GLY A 652 9.83 9.49 40.16
C GLY A 652 9.55 9.17 38.68
N ILE A 653 8.51 9.73 38.10
CA ILE A 653 8.11 9.54 36.71
C ILE A 653 8.54 10.74 35.87
N SER A 654 9.06 10.47 34.67
CA SER A 654 9.35 11.49 33.68
C SER A 654 8.78 11.03 32.33
N VAL A 655 7.67 11.66 31.90
CA VAL A 655 6.97 11.28 30.68
C VAL A 655 6.84 12.50 29.76
N LYS A 656 7.13 12.31 28.49
CA LYS A 656 6.92 13.33 27.46
C LYS A 656 5.49 13.16 26.94
N VAL A 657 4.70 14.20 27.11
CA VAL A 657 3.31 14.26 26.63
C VAL A 657 3.20 15.34 25.58
N THR A 658 2.43 15.07 24.57
CA THR A 658 2.04 16.05 23.58
C THR A 658 0.53 16.24 23.62
N GLY A 659 0.05 17.25 22.99
CA GLY A 659 -1.38 17.48 22.88
C GLY A 659 -1.76 17.79 21.44
N SER A 660 -2.87 17.26 21.05
CA SER A 660 -3.53 17.62 19.79
C SER A 660 -4.59 18.70 20.08
N ILE A 661 -4.66 19.68 19.23
CA ILE A 661 -5.56 20.83 19.40
C ILE A 661 -6.40 21.00 18.13
N GLY A 662 -7.70 21.00 18.31
CA GLY A 662 -8.63 21.39 17.26
C GLY A 662 -9.26 22.74 17.58
N ILE A 663 -9.20 23.65 16.63
CA ILE A 663 -9.69 25.03 16.77
C ILE A 663 -10.92 25.23 15.89
N ALA A 664 -11.89 25.92 16.41
CA ALA A 664 -12.96 26.51 15.63
C ALA A 664 -13.13 27.99 15.95
N TRP A 665 -13.24 28.79 14.91
CA TRP A 665 -13.55 30.20 15.01
C TRP A 665 -15.06 30.40 15.03
N LEU A 666 -15.53 31.33 15.87
CA LEU A 666 -16.93 31.68 15.91
C LEU A 666 -17.39 32.26 14.57
N GLN A 667 -18.37 31.63 13.98
CA GLN A 667 -18.94 32.02 12.70
C GLN A 667 -20.34 32.62 12.87
N PRO A 668 -20.81 33.42 11.91
CA PRO A 668 -22.15 34.02 11.99
C PRO A 668 -23.27 32.97 12.05
N GLN A 669 -23.07 31.81 11.44
CA GLN A 669 -24.04 30.71 11.37
C GLN A 669 -24.07 29.82 12.62
N ASP A 670 -23.11 29.89 13.51
CA ASP A 670 -23.14 29.11 14.74
C ASP A 670 -24.34 29.53 15.59
N ARG A 671 -25.20 28.61 15.96
CA ARG A 671 -26.38 28.91 16.77
C ARG A 671 -26.02 29.11 18.23
N ASP A 672 -25.14 28.29 18.75
CA ASP A 672 -24.71 28.25 20.13
C ASP A 672 -23.24 27.79 20.26
N GLY A 673 -22.80 27.61 21.50
CA GLY A 673 -21.46 27.14 21.82
C GLY A 673 -21.21 25.68 21.40
N PHE A 674 -22.23 24.88 21.24
CA PHE A 674 -22.09 23.48 20.85
C PHE A 674 -21.71 23.34 19.35
N ASP A 675 -22.25 24.20 18.49
CA ASP A 675 -21.86 24.22 17.08
C ASP A 675 -20.36 24.55 16.94
N LEU A 676 -19.88 25.49 17.74
CA LEU A 676 -18.47 25.88 17.78
C LEU A 676 -17.57 24.73 18.30
N ILE A 677 -17.96 24.11 19.38
CA ILE A 677 -17.24 22.97 19.97
C ILE A 677 -17.21 21.78 19.01
N ARG A 678 -18.33 21.46 18.35
CA ARG A 678 -18.40 20.36 17.38
C ARG A 678 -17.41 20.54 16.24
N ARG A 679 -17.24 21.74 15.73
CA ARG A 679 -16.23 22.03 14.70
C ARG A 679 -14.81 21.94 15.25
N ALA A 680 -14.58 22.36 16.49
CA ALA A 680 -13.29 22.21 17.16
C ALA A 680 -12.94 20.72 17.39
N ASP A 681 -13.92 19.90 17.72
CA ASP A 681 -13.75 18.45 17.91
C ASP A 681 -13.41 17.75 16.58
N GLY A 682 -14.10 18.10 15.49
CA GLY A 682 -13.74 17.64 14.15
C GLY A 682 -12.30 17.99 13.79
N ALA A 683 -11.86 19.19 14.10
CA ALA A 683 -10.46 19.61 13.89
C ALA A 683 -9.50 18.83 14.80
N LEU A 684 -9.86 18.58 16.05
CA LEU A 684 -9.08 17.77 16.98
C LEU A 684 -8.94 16.33 16.48
N TYR A 685 -9.99 15.76 15.94
CA TYR A 685 -9.95 14.43 15.36
C TYR A 685 -8.93 14.36 14.20
N VAL A 686 -8.93 15.37 13.32
CA VAL A 686 -7.93 15.47 12.26
C VAL A 686 -6.52 15.64 12.84
N ALA A 687 -6.36 16.43 13.88
CA ALA A 687 -5.08 16.58 14.56
C ALA A 687 -4.57 15.23 15.06
N LYS A 688 -5.45 14.42 15.65
CA LYS A 688 -5.13 13.09 16.17
C LYS A 688 -4.80 12.07 15.05
N THR A 689 -5.55 12.08 13.98
CA THR A 689 -5.37 11.12 12.86
C THR A 689 -4.21 11.49 11.93
N SER A 690 -3.90 12.76 11.82
CA SER A 690 -2.79 13.26 11.00
C SER A 690 -1.40 13.16 11.68
N GLY A 691 -1.29 12.48 12.81
CA GLY A 691 -0.01 12.21 13.47
C GLY A 691 0.17 12.90 14.83
N ARG A 692 -0.90 13.46 15.38
CA ARG A 692 -0.95 14.09 16.72
C ARG A 692 0.02 15.28 16.89
N ASN A 693 0.13 15.78 18.12
CA ASN A 693 1.02 16.90 18.49
C ASN A 693 0.95 18.07 17.52
N ARG A 694 -0.25 18.49 17.19
CA ARG A 694 -0.47 19.58 16.23
C ARG A 694 -1.72 20.37 16.53
N VAL A 695 -1.77 21.52 15.95
CA VAL A 695 -2.95 22.35 15.89
C VAL A 695 -3.61 22.16 14.53
N VAL A 696 -4.92 22.03 14.52
CA VAL A 696 -5.73 22.00 13.30
C VAL A 696 -6.90 22.95 13.47
N VAL A 697 -7.12 23.75 12.45
CA VAL A 697 -8.27 24.68 12.39
C VAL A 697 -9.39 24.00 11.60
N ALA A 698 -10.61 24.12 12.09
CA ALA A 698 -11.79 23.63 11.40
C ALA A 698 -11.97 24.37 10.07
N ASP A 699 -11.99 23.64 8.95
CA ASP A 699 -12.25 24.16 7.61
C ASP A 699 -13.76 24.39 7.40
N GLU A 700 -14.13 25.40 6.62
CA GLU A 700 -15.52 25.73 6.26
C GLU A 700 -16.29 24.57 5.57
N ARG A 701 -15.56 23.56 5.08
CA ARG A 701 -16.09 22.42 4.33
C ARG A 701 -16.54 21.23 5.20
N TRP A 702 -16.48 21.32 6.52
CA TRP A 702 -16.77 20.19 7.44
C TRP A 702 -18.22 20.13 7.92
N GLU A 703 -19.15 20.73 7.18
CA GLU A 703 -20.58 20.80 7.58
C GLU A 703 -21.43 19.58 7.16
N THR A 704 -20.90 18.53 6.57
CA THR A 704 -21.72 17.37 6.22
C THR A 704 -21.02 16.05 6.56
N GLY A 705 -21.35 15.47 7.69
CA GLY A 705 -21.02 14.09 8.08
C GLY A 705 -21.83 13.69 9.30
#